data_d45297aff5b6e1f3bd314241956e1f6a
#
_entry.id   d45297aff5b6e1f3bd314241956e1f6a
#
_cell.length_a   1.000
_cell.length_b   1.000
_cell.length_c   1.000
_cell.angle_alpha   90.00
_cell.angle_beta   90.00
_cell.angle_gamma   90.00
#
_symmetry.space_group_name_H-M   'P 1'
#
loop_
_entity.id
_entity.type
_entity.pdbx_description
1 polymer ?
#
loop_
_entity_poly.entity_id
_entity_poly.type
_entity_poly.pdbx_seq_one_letter_code
_entity_poly.pdbx_strand_id
1 'polypeptide(L)'
;MLELYNTLTRKKSALVPHEKGKFSVYTCGPTVYRDAHIGNLRSYLMADWIRRTLQVLGHEVTHIKNITDVGHMRQEVLEQGEDKVIAAAIAEGKTPAQIAQFYTQRFLDDESAINILPADEFPKATEHVNEMIEIIGSLIRSSLAYEVDGNIYYDINSFPTYGNLSGNIHESELQEAVRIESDPLKKDPRDFTLWKKAEEGRTLKWASPWGDGFPGWHIECSAMSIKYLGKHIDVHTGGVDNIFPHHEGEIAQSEGYTGSQVVNHWVHGQHLLADGVKMAKSAGNAFIISDLLERGIDPLAFRYLCMTAKYRTRINFTFTSLKACETALNKLRRQYILFNKSSQKGASNIDAVKEWNERLIAIVCEDLNMPGLIDGIWRLIESPDVRKSDKAEILRSIDDLMGLGLDSTADMYDLPEKIVGKSMERSALRTSFDYENSDRLRAEIEKQGYLVQDSKDHTTVRFKDSSEIREEKWKAISSSSEVASNIFHESLIPVTVAVVVNGYPDDTRRCIASVIKWTDFDQTEIIVLDNGSTDLTGELLEEITKDQENLQVIHADHTLGDGSAKNILLKMARGEIFVLLDPSVEIKGDFVKRIQNLLEDPKVGIAGLAGLRTEDLLHFHDGEGQSGQMDAMQGYCFALKREDLQKVGLMRESFRYYRNLDLDYSFQFKEQGFSIIADHTLPMELHDHRGWTALSEGERDELSRKNYGRFLKKWRGRTDLLVSNK
;
A
#
# COMPACT_ATOMS: atom_id res chain seq x y z
N MET A 1 22.60 -0.34 -27.23
CA MET A 1 21.81 0.91 -27.23
C MET A 1 20.44 0.56 -26.69
N LEU A 2 19.89 1.33 -25.74
CA LEU A 2 18.57 1.09 -25.15
C LEU A 2 17.47 1.49 -26.13
N GLU A 3 16.56 0.56 -26.44
CA GLU A 3 15.33 0.84 -27.20
C GLU A 3 14.15 0.92 -26.23
N LEU A 4 13.28 1.91 -26.39
CA LEU A 4 12.06 2.06 -25.60
C LEU A 4 10.85 2.31 -26.49
N TYR A 5 9.69 1.89 -26.02
CA TYR A 5 8.44 2.24 -26.66
C TYR A 5 8.10 3.70 -26.36
N ASN A 6 8.06 4.51 -27.41
CA ASN A 6 7.66 5.91 -27.31
C ASN A 6 6.14 6.01 -27.50
N THR A 7 5.43 6.48 -26.48
CA THR A 7 3.97 6.62 -26.51
C THR A 7 3.51 7.60 -27.59
N LEU A 8 4.27 8.67 -27.85
CA LEU A 8 3.92 9.66 -28.85
C LEU A 8 3.93 9.08 -30.28
N THR A 9 4.99 8.32 -30.62
CA THR A 9 5.14 7.72 -31.96
C THR A 9 4.50 6.34 -32.06
N ARG A 10 4.13 5.72 -30.92
CA ARG A 10 3.59 4.35 -30.83
C ARG A 10 4.50 3.27 -31.39
N LYS A 11 5.80 3.51 -31.37
CA LYS A 11 6.84 2.60 -31.88
C LYS A 11 7.97 2.47 -30.87
N LYS A 12 8.66 1.34 -30.93
CA LYS A 12 9.95 1.20 -30.27
C LYS A 12 11.00 1.92 -31.10
N SER A 13 11.86 2.66 -30.44
CA SER A 13 13.00 3.33 -31.08
C SER A 13 14.16 3.43 -30.10
N ALA A 14 15.36 3.47 -30.66
CA ALA A 14 16.58 3.62 -29.88
C ALA A 14 16.63 5.01 -29.24
N LEU A 15 17.04 5.06 -27.97
CA LEU A 15 17.32 6.33 -27.30
C LEU A 15 18.62 6.91 -27.82
N VAL A 16 18.52 8.07 -28.43
CA VAL A 16 19.66 8.85 -28.92
C VAL A 16 19.69 10.15 -28.11
N PRO A 17 20.76 10.41 -27.34
CA PRO A 17 20.82 11.60 -26.52
C PRO A 17 21.03 12.86 -27.38
N HIS A 18 20.45 13.97 -26.95
CA HIS A 18 20.67 15.28 -27.58
C HIS A 18 22.14 15.71 -27.43
N GLU A 19 22.72 15.53 -26.25
CA GLU A 19 24.14 15.74 -25.98
C GLU A 19 24.87 14.40 -25.93
N LYS A 20 25.88 14.23 -26.77
CA LYS A 20 26.62 12.96 -26.87
C LYS A 20 27.14 12.49 -25.53
N GLY A 21 26.73 11.29 -25.12
CA GLY A 21 27.16 10.63 -23.86
C GLY A 21 26.34 11.03 -22.62
N LYS A 22 25.41 12.00 -22.72
CA LYS A 22 24.59 12.46 -21.60
C LYS A 22 23.12 12.34 -21.93
N PHE A 23 22.34 11.86 -20.98
CA PHE A 23 20.87 11.79 -21.06
C PHE A 23 20.23 12.69 -20.02
N SER A 24 19.16 13.37 -20.43
CA SER A 24 18.26 14.10 -19.57
C SER A 24 16.96 13.31 -19.37
N VAL A 25 16.60 13.04 -18.12
CA VAL A 25 15.40 12.30 -17.75
C VAL A 25 14.55 13.16 -16.80
N TYR A 26 13.28 13.35 -17.14
CA TYR A 26 12.30 13.96 -16.25
C TYR A 26 11.25 12.93 -15.86
N THR A 27 10.89 12.89 -14.58
CA THR A 27 9.83 12.04 -14.06
C THR A 27 8.79 12.87 -13.31
N CYS A 28 7.52 12.79 -13.72
CA CYS A 28 6.45 13.39 -12.94
C CYS A 28 6.41 12.76 -11.56
N GLY A 29 6.66 13.57 -10.54
CA GLY A 29 6.72 13.17 -9.14
C GLY A 29 5.36 13.11 -8.44
N PRO A 30 5.31 12.89 -7.13
CA PRO A 30 4.07 12.77 -6.38
C PRO A 30 3.46 14.13 -6.04
N THR A 31 2.14 14.17 -5.86
CA THR A 31 1.48 15.24 -5.11
C THR A 31 1.50 14.86 -3.63
N VAL A 32 2.21 15.65 -2.82
CA VAL A 32 2.59 15.30 -1.44
C VAL A 32 1.56 15.74 -0.40
N TYR A 33 0.38 15.17 -0.46
CA TYR A 33 -0.68 15.33 0.53
C TYR A 33 -1.05 14.01 1.22
N ARG A 34 -0.41 12.91 0.85
CA ARG A 34 -0.61 11.55 1.35
C ARG A 34 0.50 10.60 0.89
N ASP A 35 0.55 9.41 1.51
CA ASP A 35 1.46 8.35 1.10
C ASP A 35 1.26 7.93 -0.37
N ALA A 36 2.36 7.66 -1.05
CA ALA A 36 2.36 7.02 -2.36
C ALA A 36 1.96 5.54 -2.20
N HIS A 37 1.01 5.05 -3.00
CA HIS A 37 0.73 3.62 -3.02
C HIS A 37 1.71 2.88 -3.95
N ILE A 38 1.87 1.58 -3.74
CA ILE A 38 2.81 0.75 -4.52
C ILE A 38 2.56 0.82 -6.04
N GLY A 39 1.32 1.11 -6.47
CA GLY A 39 1.01 1.34 -7.87
C GLY A 39 1.68 2.59 -8.45
N ASN A 40 1.88 3.66 -7.65
CA ASN A 40 2.66 4.83 -8.06
C ASN A 40 4.15 4.48 -8.12
N LEU A 41 4.65 3.77 -7.10
CA LEU A 41 6.06 3.38 -6.99
C LEU A 41 6.51 2.50 -8.17
N ARG A 42 5.61 1.72 -8.79
CA ARG A 42 5.90 0.97 -9.99
C ARG A 42 6.35 1.86 -11.17
N SER A 43 5.76 3.05 -11.33
CA SER A 43 6.16 3.99 -12.37
C SER A 43 7.55 4.57 -12.09
N TYR A 44 7.87 4.82 -10.83
CA TYR A 44 9.19 5.28 -10.42
C TYR A 44 10.27 4.18 -10.57
N LEU A 45 9.92 2.91 -10.32
CA LEU A 45 10.80 1.77 -10.62
C LEU A 45 11.15 1.69 -12.12
N MET A 46 10.20 1.95 -13.01
CA MET A 46 10.45 2.02 -14.45
C MET A 46 11.48 3.11 -14.78
N ALA A 47 11.32 4.31 -14.22
CA ALA A 47 12.25 5.42 -14.41
C ALA A 47 13.66 5.08 -13.86
N ASP A 48 13.72 4.41 -12.70
CA ASP A 48 14.97 3.94 -12.09
C ASP A 48 15.68 2.92 -13.00
N TRP A 49 14.98 1.97 -13.58
CA TRP A 49 15.59 1.01 -14.51
C TRP A 49 16.06 1.65 -15.83
N ILE A 50 15.37 2.68 -16.34
CA ILE A 50 15.88 3.47 -17.47
C ILE A 50 17.20 4.12 -17.09
N ARG A 51 17.25 4.82 -15.96
CA ARG A 51 18.45 5.49 -15.46
C ARG A 51 19.60 4.50 -15.26
N ARG A 52 19.37 3.40 -14.54
CA ARG A 52 20.40 2.37 -14.28
C ARG A 52 20.91 1.74 -15.57
N THR A 53 20.03 1.44 -16.52
CA THR A 53 20.43 0.88 -17.82
C THR A 53 21.34 1.83 -18.58
N LEU A 54 21.00 3.12 -18.64
CA LEU A 54 21.82 4.13 -19.31
C LEU A 54 23.19 4.29 -18.61
N GLN A 55 23.23 4.26 -17.28
CA GLN A 55 24.48 4.32 -16.52
C GLN A 55 25.37 3.09 -16.75
N VAL A 56 24.81 1.88 -16.77
CA VAL A 56 25.52 0.63 -17.07
C VAL A 56 26.04 0.64 -18.51
N LEU A 57 25.38 1.31 -19.44
CA LEU A 57 25.86 1.53 -20.81
C LEU A 57 26.95 2.61 -20.90
N GLY A 58 27.34 3.22 -19.79
CA GLY A 58 28.43 4.22 -19.71
C GLY A 58 28.00 5.65 -20.02
N HIS A 59 26.70 5.95 -19.92
CA HIS A 59 26.19 7.32 -20.10
C HIS A 59 26.06 8.06 -18.78
N GLU A 60 26.32 9.36 -18.81
CA GLU A 60 25.95 10.29 -17.75
C GLU A 60 24.43 10.55 -17.82
N VAL A 61 23.71 10.52 -16.70
CA VAL A 61 22.25 10.72 -16.66
C VAL A 61 21.92 11.79 -15.63
N THR A 62 21.32 12.86 -16.09
CA THR A 62 20.70 13.88 -15.21
C THR A 62 19.22 13.56 -15.07
N HIS A 63 18.79 13.20 -13.86
CA HIS A 63 17.42 12.81 -13.55
C HIS A 63 16.76 13.83 -12.60
N ILE A 64 15.70 14.47 -13.07
CA ILE A 64 14.89 15.43 -12.31
C ILE A 64 13.53 14.79 -12.01
N LYS A 65 13.08 14.89 -10.76
CA LYS A 65 11.77 14.43 -10.32
C LYS A 65 11.12 15.49 -9.45
N ASN A 66 10.01 16.06 -9.89
CA ASN A 66 9.36 17.14 -9.15
C ASN A 66 8.62 16.66 -7.90
N ILE A 67 8.37 17.60 -7.00
CA ILE A 67 7.44 17.47 -5.87
C ILE A 67 6.31 18.48 -6.09
N THR A 68 5.10 17.98 -6.27
CA THR A 68 3.89 18.81 -6.34
C THR A 68 3.39 19.05 -4.92
N ASP A 69 3.81 20.17 -4.34
CA ASP A 69 3.50 20.62 -2.97
C ASP A 69 2.39 21.69 -2.93
N VAL A 70 1.73 21.91 -4.05
CA VAL A 70 0.48 22.67 -4.18
C VAL A 70 -0.61 21.73 -4.67
N GLY A 71 -1.79 21.76 -4.06
CA GLY A 71 -2.86 20.89 -4.46
C GLY A 71 -3.73 21.50 -5.56
N HIS A 72 -4.21 20.63 -6.45
CA HIS A 72 -5.16 20.97 -7.51
C HIS A 72 -6.55 20.52 -7.10
N MET A 73 -7.56 21.28 -7.51
CA MET A 73 -8.96 20.98 -7.24
C MET A 73 -9.33 19.64 -7.90
N ARG A 74 -10.00 18.77 -7.16
CA ARG A 74 -10.44 17.47 -7.66
C ARG A 74 -11.83 17.56 -8.26
N GLN A 75 -12.03 16.97 -9.44
CA GLN A 75 -13.33 16.79 -10.13
C GLN A 75 -14.15 15.61 -9.56
N GLU A 76 -13.91 15.15 -8.35
CA GLU A 76 -14.75 14.10 -7.75
C GLU A 76 -15.89 14.75 -6.96
N VAL A 77 -17.11 14.27 -7.21
CA VAL A 77 -18.43 14.77 -6.77
C VAL A 77 -18.60 15.01 -5.25
N LEU A 78 -17.63 14.67 -4.42
CA LEU A 78 -17.68 14.76 -2.95
C LEU A 78 -16.72 15.77 -2.31
N GLU A 79 -15.85 16.42 -3.08
CA GLU A 79 -14.90 17.43 -2.59
C GLU A 79 -15.04 18.68 -3.44
N GLN A 80 -16.05 19.49 -3.19
CA GLN A 80 -16.23 20.78 -3.85
C GLN A 80 -15.08 21.71 -3.50
N GLY A 81 -14.17 21.92 -4.46
CA GLY A 81 -13.38 23.15 -4.55
C GLY A 81 -12.16 23.28 -3.63
N GLU A 82 -11.77 22.31 -2.79
CA GLU A 82 -10.61 22.45 -1.92
C GLU A 82 -9.32 21.87 -2.52
N ASP A 83 -8.22 22.61 -2.36
CA ASP A 83 -6.87 22.17 -2.64
C ASP A 83 -6.51 20.95 -1.77
N LYS A 84 -6.02 19.85 -2.38
CA LYS A 84 -5.74 18.59 -1.67
C LYS A 84 -4.72 18.74 -0.55
N VAL A 85 -3.71 19.62 -0.72
CA VAL A 85 -2.69 19.87 0.29
C VAL A 85 -3.29 20.70 1.42
N ILE A 86 -4.12 21.69 1.10
CA ILE A 86 -4.84 22.50 2.09
C ILE A 86 -5.84 21.62 2.85
N ALA A 87 -6.62 20.80 2.16
CA ALA A 87 -7.58 19.88 2.78
C ALA A 87 -6.89 18.88 3.72
N ALA A 88 -5.74 18.32 3.32
CA ALA A 88 -4.93 17.47 4.18
C ALA A 88 -4.38 18.23 5.39
N ALA A 89 -3.94 19.48 5.20
CA ALA A 89 -3.42 20.32 6.28
C ALA A 89 -4.50 20.64 7.33
N ILE A 90 -5.69 21.00 6.88
CA ILE A 90 -6.84 21.24 7.77
C ILE A 90 -7.21 19.94 8.51
N ALA A 91 -7.29 18.81 7.79
CA ALA A 91 -7.61 17.52 8.36
C ALA A 91 -6.60 17.04 9.41
N GLU A 92 -5.33 17.43 9.28
CA GLU A 92 -4.26 17.01 10.20
C GLU A 92 -3.84 18.11 11.20
N GLY A 93 -4.52 19.27 11.19
CA GLY A 93 -4.18 20.39 12.08
C GLY A 93 -2.76 20.93 11.87
N LYS A 94 -2.22 20.78 10.65
CA LYS A 94 -0.90 21.21 10.23
C LYS A 94 -0.98 22.32 9.19
N THR A 95 0.14 22.98 8.92
CA THR A 95 0.23 23.89 7.78
C THR A 95 0.43 23.10 6.48
N PRO A 96 0.03 23.65 5.31
CA PRO A 96 0.30 23.02 4.01
C PRO A 96 1.77 22.66 3.80
N ALA A 97 2.70 23.54 4.22
CA ALA A 97 4.14 23.30 4.14
C ALA A 97 4.59 22.12 5.01
N GLN A 98 4.04 21.95 6.22
CA GLN A 98 4.34 20.81 7.09
C GLN A 98 3.81 19.49 6.49
N ILE A 99 2.62 19.51 5.89
CA ILE A 99 2.07 18.35 5.18
C ILE A 99 2.95 17.97 4.00
N ALA A 100 3.29 18.95 3.16
CA ALA A 100 4.13 18.70 2.00
C ALA A 100 5.50 18.15 2.41
N GLN A 101 6.14 18.71 3.44
CA GLN A 101 7.42 18.23 3.95
C GLN A 101 7.32 16.81 4.49
N PHE A 102 6.29 16.51 5.28
CA PHE A 102 6.08 15.18 5.88
C PHE A 102 5.91 14.09 4.81
N TYR A 103 5.00 14.30 3.84
CA TYR A 103 4.76 13.29 2.80
C TYR A 103 5.87 13.23 1.75
N THR A 104 6.63 14.31 1.55
CA THR A 104 7.86 14.26 0.75
C THR A 104 8.88 13.32 1.39
N GLN A 105 9.14 13.44 2.69
CA GLN A 105 10.10 12.56 3.37
C GLN A 105 9.63 11.10 3.30
N ARG A 106 8.37 10.82 3.58
CA ARG A 106 7.82 9.46 3.48
C ARG A 106 7.95 8.87 2.07
N PHE A 107 7.73 9.69 1.05
CA PHE A 107 7.93 9.27 -0.34
C PHE A 107 9.39 8.91 -0.63
N LEU A 108 10.34 9.71 -0.16
CA LEU A 108 11.77 9.43 -0.33
C LEU A 108 12.19 8.17 0.45
N ASP A 109 11.65 7.96 1.64
CA ASP A 109 11.87 6.75 2.44
C ASP A 109 11.31 5.51 1.74
N ASP A 110 10.11 5.60 1.14
CA ASP A 110 9.50 4.52 0.36
C ASP A 110 10.33 4.18 -0.89
N GLU A 111 10.84 5.20 -1.63
CA GLU A 111 11.74 4.98 -2.77
C GLU A 111 13.04 4.29 -2.32
N SER A 112 13.61 4.73 -1.21
CA SER A 112 14.82 4.14 -0.64
C SER A 112 14.60 2.67 -0.23
N ALA A 113 13.45 2.36 0.38
CA ALA A 113 13.12 1.00 0.81
C ALA A 113 13.05 -0.01 -0.35
N ILE A 114 12.70 0.45 -1.56
CA ILE A 114 12.72 -0.37 -2.77
C ILE A 114 13.92 -0.10 -3.67
N ASN A 115 14.98 0.53 -3.13
CA ASN A 115 16.25 0.81 -3.76
C ASN A 115 16.15 1.59 -5.09
N ILE A 116 15.26 2.58 -5.16
CA ILE A 116 15.24 3.55 -6.25
C ILE A 116 16.38 4.56 -6.02
N LEU A 117 17.17 4.82 -7.04
CA LEU A 117 18.21 5.86 -6.98
C LEU A 117 17.57 7.23 -6.80
N PRO A 118 18.03 8.04 -5.83
CA PRO A 118 17.51 9.40 -5.66
C PRO A 118 17.73 10.19 -6.95
N ALA A 119 16.75 10.99 -7.36
CA ALA A 119 16.94 11.93 -8.45
C ALA A 119 18.03 12.96 -8.10
N ASP A 120 18.62 13.58 -9.11
CA ASP A 120 19.69 14.54 -8.88
C ASP A 120 19.12 15.83 -8.26
N GLU A 121 17.84 16.15 -8.58
CA GLU A 121 17.10 17.27 -7.97
C GLU A 121 15.62 16.89 -7.81
N PHE A 122 15.01 17.43 -6.75
CA PHE A 122 13.58 17.32 -6.42
C PHE A 122 12.94 18.71 -6.34
N PRO A 123 12.77 19.43 -7.49
CA PRO A 123 12.17 20.76 -7.48
C PRO A 123 10.73 20.74 -6.98
N LYS A 124 10.37 21.71 -6.13
CA LYS A 124 9.01 21.92 -5.62
C LYS A 124 8.22 22.89 -6.46
N ALA A 125 6.96 22.61 -6.70
CA ALA A 125 6.10 23.47 -7.50
C ALA A 125 5.98 24.88 -6.89
N THR A 126 5.86 25.00 -5.56
CA THR A 126 5.76 26.30 -4.86
C THR A 126 6.98 27.20 -5.02
N GLU A 127 8.16 26.62 -5.30
CA GLU A 127 9.42 27.36 -5.49
C GLU A 127 9.65 27.80 -6.95
N HIS A 128 8.73 27.40 -7.88
CA HIS A 128 8.89 27.61 -9.33
C HIS A 128 7.74 28.39 -9.98
N VAL A 129 6.96 29.11 -9.18
CA VAL A 129 5.79 29.85 -9.67
C VAL A 129 6.18 30.97 -10.65
N ASN A 130 7.34 31.59 -10.48
CA ASN A 130 7.80 32.65 -11.38
C ASN A 130 8.05 32.14 -12.80
N GLU A 131 8.65 30.96 -12.93
CA GLU A 131 8.88 30.28 -14.21
C GLU A 131 7.55 29.87 -14.88
N MET A 132 6.57 29.43 -14.08
CA MET A 132 5.22 29.15 -14.58
C MET A 132 4.56 30.42 -15.14
N ILE A 133 4.63 31.54 -14.41
CA ILE A 133 4.08 32.82 -14.84
C ILE A 133 4.77 33.30 -16.13
N GLU A 134 6.07 33.10 -16.27
CA GLU A 134 6.83 33.45 -17.49
C GLU A 134 6.31 32.67 -18.71
N ILE A 135 6.16 31.34 -18.57
CA ILE A 135 5.67 30.50 -19.66
C ILE A 135 4.23 30.89 -20.00
N ILE A 136 3.34 31.02 -19.02
CA ILE A 136 1.95 31.45 -19.23
C ILE A 136 1.88 32.81 -19.96
N GLY A 137 2.67 33.78 -19.53
CA GLY A 137 2.75 35.08 -20.19
C GLY A 137 3.22 34.97 -21.65
N SER A 138 4.12 34.05 -21.96
CA SER A 138 4.54 33.77 -23.33
C SER A 138 3.44 33.14 -24.17
N LEU A 139 2.72 32.18 -23.61
CA LEU A 139 1.58 31.49 -24.28
C LEU A 139 0.46 32.52 -24.61
N ILE A 140 0.17 33.48 -23.71
CA ILE A 140 -0.79 34.54 -23.98
C ILE A 140 -0.32 35.41 -25.14
N ARG A 141 0.95 35.82 -25.13
CA ARG A 141 1.52 36.68 -26.22
C ARG A 141 1.49 35.94 -27.57
N SER A 142 1.62 34.66 -27.58
CA SER A 142 1.55 33.82 -28.77
C SER A 142 0.13 33.39 -29.18
N SER A 143 -0.91 33.93 -28.49
CA SER A 143 -2.31 33.61 -28.71
C SER A 143 -2.68 32.14 -28.53
N LEU A 144 -1.87 31.37 -27.74
CA LEU A 144 -2.14 29.98 -27.36
C LEU A 144 -2.92 29.90 -26.05
N ALA A 145 -3.03 31.02 -25.32
CA ALA A 145 -3.79 31.11 -24.07
C ALA A 145 -4.56 32.40 -24.02
N TYR A 146 -5.61 32.45 -23.20
CA TYR A 146 -6.47 33.61 -23.04
C TYR A 146 -6.86 33.84 -21.58
N GLU A 147 -7.15 35.12 -21.24
CA GLU A 147 -7.58 35.52 -19.90
C GLU A 147 -9.10 35.73 -19.85
N VAL A 148 -9.73 35.26 -18.80
CA VAL A 148 -11.12 35.57 -18.45
C VAL A 148 -11.24 35.75 -16.94
N ASP A 149 -11.58 36.92 -16.47
CA ASP A 149 -11.81 37.27 -15.05
C ASP A 149 -10.66 36.84 -14.12
N GLY A 150 -9.41 37.02 -14.58
CA GLY A 150 -8.22 36.65 -13.82
C GLY A 150 -7.86 35.15 -13.85
N ASN A 151 -8.62 34.34 -14.57
CA ASN A 151 -8.26 32.96 -14.88
C ASN A 151 -7.58 32.90 -16.26
N ILE A 152 -6.58 32.05 -16.41
CA ILE A 152 -5.89 31.84 -17.69
C ILE A 152 -6.15 30.41 -18.15
N TYR A 153 -6.65 30.27 -19.36
CA TYR A 153 -6.92 29.00 -20.00
C TYR A 153 -6.03 28.80 -21.23
N TYR A 154 -5.58 27.57 -21.47
CA TYR A 154 -4.95 27.19 -22.72
C TYR A 154 -6.05 26.93 -23.77
N ASP A 155 -5.93 27.55 -24.93
CA ASP A 155 -6.83 27.37 -26.09
C ASP A 155 -6.39 26.13 -26.87
N ILE A 156 -7.03 24.97 -26.64
CA ILE A 156 -6.62 23.72 -27.29
C ILE A 156 -6.79 23.76 -28.81
N ASN A 157 -7.72 24.56 -29.33
CA ASN A 157 -7.94 24.71 -30.76
C ASN A 157 -6.79 25.45 -31.46
N SER A 158 -5.97 26.17 -30.68
CA SER A 158 -4.77 26.87 -31.17
C SER A 158 -3.54 25.94 -31.34
N PHE A 159 -3.62 24.67 -30.85
CA PHE A 159 -2.54 23.68 -30.92
C PHE A 159 -2.98 22.44 -31.69
N PRO A 160 -2.75 22.38 -33.02
CA PRO A 160 -3.32 21.34 -33.90
C PRO A 160 -2.90 19.89 -33.59
N THR A 161 -1.80 19.70 -32.84
CA THR A 161 -1.28 18.37 -32.47
C THR A 161 -1.80 17.90 -31.12
N TYR A 162 -2.69 18.66 -30.43
CA TYR A 162 -3.30 18.26 -29.18
C TYR A 162 -4.10 16.97 -29.36
N GLY A 163 -3.87 16.00 -28.50
CA GLY A 163 -4.47 14.66 -28.59
C GLY A 163 -3.58 13.60 -29.24
N ASN A 164 -2.43 13.97 -29.82
CA ASN A 164 -1.55 13.01 -30.50
C ASN A 164 -0.93 11.98 -29.54
N LEU A 165 -0.56 12.39 -28.33
CA LEU A 165 0.02 11.48 -27.32
C LEU A 165 -1.01 10.46 -26.84
N SER A 166 -2.20 10.93 -26.46
CA SER A 166 -3.27 10.10 -25.93
C SER A 166 -3.96 9.25 -27.02
N GLY A 167 -3.99 9.75 -28.25
CA GLY A 167 -4.76 9.19 -29.35
C GLY A 167 -6.20 9.69 -29.37
N ASN A 168 -6.57 10.59 -28.46
CA ASN A 168 -7.89 11.20 -28.37
C ASN A 168 -7.98 12.37 -29.35
N ILE A 169 -7.97 12.06 -30.66
CA ILE A 169 -7.98 13.06 -31.74
C ILE A 169 -9.40 13.50 -32.09
N HIS A 170 -10.41 12.67 -31.81
CA HIS A 170 -11.80 12.97 -32.11
C HIS A 170 -12.50 13.66 -30.95
N GLU A 171 -13.32 14.65 -31.29
CA GLU A 171 -14.06 15.47 -30.32
C GLU A 171 -14.94 14.65 -29.35
N SER A 172 -15.55 13.57 -29.84
CA SER A 172 -16.35 12.64 -29.03
C SER A 172 -15.51 11.86 -28.01
N GLU A 173 -14.31 11.44 -28.36
CA GLU A 173 -13.42 10.69 -27.48
C GLU A 173 -12.79 11.58 -26.40
N LEU A 174 -12.49 12.84 -26.75
CA LEU A 174 -12.04 13.84 -25.80
C LEU A 174 -13.13 14.19 -24.78
N GLN A 175 -14.40 14.26 -25.21
CA GLN A 175 -15.52 14.53 -24.31
C GLN A 175 -15.81 13.40 -23.32
N GLU A 176 -15.61 12.14 -23.72
CA GLU A 176 -15.74 10.99 -22.80
C GLU A 176 -14.56 10.86 -21.83
N ALA A 177 -13.36 11.22 -22.29
CA ALA A 177 -12.13 11.12 -21.48
C ALA A 177 -12.01 12.27 -20.46
N VAL A 178 -12.53 13.45 -20.74
CA VAL A 178 -12.65 14.59 -19.82
C VAL A 178 -14.01 14.51 -19.15
N ARG A 179 -14.07 14.32 -17.85
CA ARG A 179 -15.24 14.70 -17.05
C ARG A 179 -15.27 16.22 -17.04
N ILE A 180 -15.92 16.81 -18.04
CA ILE A 180 -15.97 18.24 -18.25
C ILE A 180 -16.84 18.85 -17.14
N GLU A 181 -16.21 19.54 -16.19
CA GLU A 181 -16.92 20.55 -15.42
C GLU A 181 -17.33 21.65 -16.40
N SER A 182 -18.60 22.00 -16.40
CA SER A 182 -19.09 23.14 -17.16
C SER A 182 -18.55 24.42 -16.51
N ASP A 183 -17.37 24.84 -16.94
CA ASP A 183 -16.84 26.15 -16.58
C ASP A 183 -17.29 27.16 -17.65
N PRO A 184 -18.26 28.04 -17.32
CA PRO A 184 -18.83 28.97 -18.28
C PRO A 184 -17.83 30.02 -18.77
N LEU A 185 -16.66 30.12 -18.14
CA LEU A 185 -15.60 31.06 -18.51
C LEU A 185 -14.71 30.52 -19.64
N LYS A 186 -14.76 29.23 -19.95
CA LYS A 186 -14.00 28.62 -21.04
C LYS A 186 -14.63 28.88 -22.40
N LYS A 187 -13.80 29.16 -23.42
CA LYS A 187 -14.23 29.26 -24.80
C LYS A 187 -14.62 27.91 -25.37
N ASP A 188 -13.86 26.88 -25.05
CA ASP A 188 -14.13 25.49 -25.37
C ASP A 188 -14.13 24.68 -24.04
N PRO A 189 -15.10 23.80 -23.80
CA PRO A 189 -15.14 23.00 -22.58
C PRO A 189 -13.87 22.17 -22.34
N ARG A 190 -13.10 21.86 -23.38
CA ARG A 190 -11.87 21.09 -23.34
C ARG A 190 -10.63 21.92 -22.94
N ASP A 191 -10.72 23.25 -22.99
CA ASP A 191 -9.62 24.13 -22.56
C ASP A 191 -9.23 23.83 -21.11
N PHE A 192 -7.95 23.86 -20.82
CA PHE A 192 -7.48 23.57 -19.47
C PHE A 192 -6.83 24.79 -18.80
N THR A 193 -6.93 24.80 -17.47
CA THR A 193 -6.48 25.94 -16.67
C THR A 193 -4.96 25.98 -16.59
N LEU A 194 -4.36 27.13 -16.89
CA LEU A 194 -2.96 27.46 -16.69
C LEU A 194 -2.73 28.23 -15.38
N TRP A 195 -3.64 29.15 -15.06
CA TRP A 195 -3.65 29.93 -13.83
C TRP A 195 -5.09 30.13 -13.35
N LYS A 196 -5.33 29.87 -12.07
CA LYS A 196 -6.65 30.06 -11.48
C LYS A 196 -6.61 31.20 -10.49
N LYS A 197 -7.57 32.13 -10.60
CA LYS A 197 -7.79 33.21 -9.66
C LYS A 197 -8.03 32.66 -8.26
N ALA A 198 -7.35 33.19 -7.26
CA ALA A 198 -7.53 32.78 -5.87
C ALA A 198 -8.87 33.22 -5.31
N GLU A 199 -9.53 32.31 -4.64
CA GLU A 199 -10.72 32.63 -3.86
C GLU A 199 -10.36 33.42 -2.60
N GLU A 200 -11.32 34.17 -2.06
CA GLU A 200 -11.11 34.90 -0.79
C GLU A 200 -10.78 33.91 0.34
N GLY A 201 -9.70 34.19 1.07
CA GLY A 201 -9.23 33.33 2.17
C GLY A 201 -8.29 32.18 1.78
N ARG A 202 -8.01 31.96 0.48
CA ARG A 202 -7.04 30.93 0.05
C ARG A 202 -5.63 31.25 0.58
N THR A 203 -5.00 30.27 1.23
CA THR A 203 -3.66 30.43 1.83
C THR A 203 -2.52 30.23 0.84
N LEU A 204 -2.63 29.25 -0.08
CA LEU A 204 -1.64 28.99 -1.13
C LEU A 204 -2.01 29.78 -2.39
N LYS A 205 -1.51 31.01 -2.49
CA LYS A 205 -1.69 31.88 -3.64
C LYS A 205 -0.47 32.77 -3.85
N TRP A 206 -0.28 33.18 -5.08
CA TRP A 206 0.84 34.02 -5.51
C TRP A 206 0.33 35.20 -6.34
N ALA A 207 1.03 36.33 -6.23
CA ALA A 207 0.77 37.49 -7.09
C ALA A 207 1.22 37.19 -8.53
N SER A 208 0.41 37.58 -9.49
CA SER A 208 0.69 37.44 -10.91
C SER A 208 0.23 38.68 -11.67
N PRO A 209 0.60 38.88 -12.96
CA PRO A 209 0.09 39.96 -13.81
C PRO A 209 -1.44 39.97 -13.95
N TRP A 210 -2.09 38.83 -13.68
CA TRP A 210 -3.54 38.60 -13.80
C TRP A 210 -4.28 38.66 -12.45
N GLY A 211 -3.55 38.98 -11.38
CA GLY A 211 -4.04 39.02 -10.01
C GLY A 211 -3.53 37.84 -9.17
N ASP A 212 -3.95 37.81 -7.89
CA ASP A 212 -3.64 36.72 -6.97
C ASP A 212 -4.27 35.44 -7.45
N GLY A 213 -3.47 34.35 -7.53
CA GLY A 213 -3.93 33.08 -8.05
C GLY A 213 -2.95 31.94 -7.75
N PHE A 214 -3.17 30.81 -8.40
CA PHE A 214 -2.34 29.62 -8.29
C PHE A 214 -2.25 28.89 -9.64
N PRO A 215 -1.17 28.13 -9.88
CA PRO A 215 -0.96 27.43 -11.15
C PRO A 215 -1.93 26.28 -11.36
N GLY A 216 -2.20 25.96 -12.63
CA GLY A 216 -2.80 24.69 -13.02
C GLY A 216 -1.79 23.54 -12.90
N TRP A 217 -2.28 22.31 -12.88
CA TRP A 217 -1.45 21.13 -12.62
C TRP A 217 -0.35 20.86 -13.68
N HIS A 218 -0.63 21.12 -14.94
CA HIS A 218 0.28 20.74 -16.04
C HIS A 218 1.46 21.70 -16.18
N ILE A 219 1.27 22.99 -15.86
CA ILE A 219 2.31 24.03 -16.04
C ILE A 219 3.48 23.84 -15.08
N GLU A 220 3.28 23.15 -13.96
CA GLU A 220 4.32 22.87 -12.98
C GLU A 220 5.44 22.06 -13.59
N CYS A 221 5.10 20.90 -14.17
CA CYS A 221 6.08 20.01 -14.79
C CYS A 221 6.71 20.65 -16.03
N SER A 222 5.93 21.39 -16.84
CA SER A 222 6.47 22.11 -17.98
C SER A 222 7.52 23.15 -17.57
N ALA A 223 7.26 23.93 -16.51
CA ALA A 223 8.19 24.95 -16.04
C ALA A 223 9.45 24.34 -15.39
N MET A 224 9.27 23.37 -14.50
CA MET A 224 10.38 22.76 -13.80
C MET A 224 11.28 21.93 -14.75
N SER A 225 10.69 21.15 -15.67
CA SER A 225 11.46 20.36 -16.63
C SER A 225 12.33 21.25 -17.53
N ILE A 226 11.77 22.32 -18.07
CA ILE A 226 12.51 23.27 -18.92
C ILE A 226 13.59 24.01 -18.12
N LYS A 227 13.32 24.41 -16.88
CA LYS A 227 14.30 25.11 -16.03
C LYS A 227 15.54 24.26 -15.76
N TYR A 228 15.37 23.00 -15.43
CA TYR A 228 16.48 22.13 -15.02
C TYR A 228 17.14 21.38 -16.18
N LEU A 229 16.37 21.02 -17.21
CA LEU A 229 16.87 20.21 -18.34
C LEU A 229 16.93 20.98 -19.67
N GLY A 230 16.44 22.20 -19.71
CA GLY A 230 16.44 23.01 -20.92
C GLY A 230 15.31 22.65 -21.89
N LYS A 231 15.49 23.06 -23.15
CA LYS A 231 14.46 22.92 -24.21
C LYS A 231 14.49 21.56 -24.94
N HIS A 232 15.40 20.69 -24.57
CA HIS A 232 15.54 19.36 -25.15
C HIS A 232 15.69 18.34 -24.02
N ILE A 233 14.69 17.50 -23.87
CA ILE A 233 14.62 16.45 -22.86
C ILE A 233 14.59 15.11 -23.58
N ASP A 234 15.53 14.21 -23.24
CA ASP A 234 15.63 12.94 -23.93
C ASP A 234 14.51 11.99 -23.57
N VAL A 235 14.16 11.88 -22.27
CA VAL A 235 13.13 10.98 -21.78
C VAL A 235 12.25 11.66 -20.74
N HIS A 236 10.93 11.58 -20.93
CA HIS A 236 9.95 11.99 -19.94
C HIS A 236 9.11 10.76 -19.53
N THR A 237 9.01 10.50 -18.23
CA THR A 237 8.36 9.30 -17.71
C THR A 237 7.18 9.61 -16.80
N GLY A 238 6.18 8.70 -16.79
CA GLY A 238 5.04 8.75 -15.88
C GLY A 238 4.22 7.47 -15.90
N GLY A 239 3.12 7.45 -15.19
CA GLY A 239 2.10 6.40 -15.30
C GLY A 239 1.21 6.60 -16.53
N VAL A 240 0.50 5.56 -16.97
CA VAL A 240 -0.49 5.71 -18.07
C VAL A 240 -1.59 6.72 -17.74
N ASP A 241 -1.88 6.98 -16.46
CA ASP A 241 -2.82 8.01 -16.03
C ASP A 241 -2.31 9.44 -16.32
N ASN A 242 -0.99 9.62 -16.50
CA ASN A 242 -0.42 10.90 -16.87
C ASN A 242 -0.54 11.20 -18.37
N ILE A 243 -0.75 10.20 -19.23
CA ILE A 243 -0.84 10.40 -20.68
C ILE A 243 -1.86 11.50 -20.98
N PHE A 244 -3.05 11.36 -20.41
CA PHE A 244 -4.12 12.32 -20.56
C PHE A 244 -4.80 12.60 -19.21
N PRO A 245 -5.05 13.87 -18.86
CA PRO A 245 -4.74 15.09 -19.63
C PRO A 245 -3.33 15.66 -19.37
N HIS A 246 -2.53 15.10 -18.45
CA HIS A 246 -1.34 15.77 -17.88
C HIS A 246 -0.22 15.96 -18.91
N HIS A 247 0.35 14.89 -19.47
CA HIS A 247 1.45 14.99 -20.43
C HIS A 247 1.02 15.61 -21.76
N GLU A 248 -0.25 15.39 -22.16
CA GLU A 248 -0.81 16.09 -23.33
C GLU A 248 -0.81 17.61 -23.13
N GLY A 249 -1.18 18.06 -21.92
CA GLY A 249 -1.10 19.48 -21.52
C GLY A 249 0.32 19.99 -21.46
N GLU A 250 1.28 19.19 -20.96
CA GLU A 250 2.68 19.57 -20.93
C GLU A 250 3.29 19.73 -22.34
N ILE A 251 2.93 18.86 -23.28
CA ILE A 251 3.35 19.00 -24.69
C ILE A 251 2.87 20.34 -25.25
N ALA A 252 1.58 20.64 -25.08
CA ALA A 252 0.98 21.87 -25.58
C ALA A 252 1.67 23.12 -24.99
N GLN A 253 1.93 23.12 -23.68
CA GLN A 253 2.58 24.20 -22.98
C GLN A 253 4.05 24.37 -23.39
N SER A 254 4.81 23.28 -23.33
CA SER A 254 6.27 23.30 -23.57
C SER A 254 6.60 23.60 -25.03
N GLU A 255 5.91 22.96 -25.98
CA GLU A 255 6.11 23.20 -27.40
C GLU A 255 5.54 24.55 -27.86
N GLY A 256 4.42 24.98 -27.26
CA GLY A 256 3.87 26.33 -27.46
C GLY A 256 4.80 27.43 -26.96
N TYR A 257 5.52 27.19 -25.85
CA TYR A 257 6.50 28.13 -25.31
C TYR A 257 7.81 28.15 -26.12
N THR A 258 8.33 26.99 -26.51
CA THR A 258 9.64 26.87 -27.16
C THR A 258 9.58 26.96 -28.68
N GLY A 259 8.42 26.74 -29.27
CA GLY A 259 8.22 26.67 -30.74
C GLY A 259 8.77 25.42 -31.40
N SER A 260 9.15 24.40 -30.62
CA SER A 260 9.72 23.15 -31.10
C SER A 260 9.41 21.97 -30.17
N GLN A 261 9.54 20.73 -30.64
CA GLN A 261 9.44 19.55 -29.83
C GLN A 261 10.47 19.57 -28.69
N VAL A 262 10.00 19.41 -27.46
CA VAL A 262 10.83 19.47 -26.25
C VAL A 262 11.26 18.07 -25.79
N VAL A 263 10.37 17.09 -25.79
CA VAL A 263 10.63 15.75 -25.28
C VAL A 263 10.77 14.75 -26.44
N ASN A 264 11.88 14.00 -26.48
CA ASN A 264 12.13 13.00 -27.52
C ASN A 264 11.34 11.72 -27.30
N HIS A 265 11.35 11.19 -26.07
CA HIS A 265 10.66 9.94 -25.73
C HIS A 265 9.71 10.10 -24.55
N TRP A 266 8.44 9.79 -24.75
CA TRP A 266 7.42 9.69 -23.73
C TRP A 266 7.22 8.23 -23.32
N VAL A 267 7.56 7.89 -22.08
CA VAL A 267 7.56 6.51 -21.58
C VAL A 267 6.60 6.35 -20.42
N HIS A 268 5.65 5.41 -20.54
CA HIS A 268 4.58 5.24 -19.55
C HIS A 268 4.51 3.83 -18.98
N GLY A 269 4.48 3.76 -17.64
CA GLY A 269 4.26 2.52 -16.88
C GLY A 269 2.77 2.18 -16.76
N GLN A 270 2.42 0.91 -16.96
CA GLN A 270 1.04 0.43 -16.86
C GLN A 270 0.62 0.24 -15.40
N HIS A 271 -0.69 0.23 -15.15
CA HIS A 271 -1.27 0.08 -13.82
C HIS A 271 -0.85 -1.19 -13.09
N LEU A 272 -0.75 -1.06 -11.77
CA LEU A 272 -0.77 -2.17 -10.84
C LEU A 272 -2.23 -2.38 -10.38
N LEU A 273 -2.75 -3.59 -10.57
CA LEU A 273 -4.06 -3.99 -10.06
C LEU A 273 -3.88 -4.63 -8.68
N ALA A 274 -4.87 -4.52 -7.81
CA ALA A 274 -4.97 -5.31 -6.59
C ALA A 274 -6.24 -6.15 -6.68
N ASP A 275 -6.09 -7.46 -6.58
CA ASP A 275 -7.21 -8.43 -6.74
C ASP A 275 -8.03 -8.21 -8.01
N GLY A 276 -7.34 -7.93 -9.13
CA GLY A 276 -7.94 -7.73 -10.44
C GLY A 276 -8.55 -6.34 -10.69
N VAL A 277 -8.57 -5.46 -9.68
CA VAL A 277 -9.14 -4.11 -9.75
C VAL A 277 -8.03 -3.05 -9.70
N LYS A 278 -8.19 -1.94 -10.43
CA LYS A 278 -7.26 -0.81 -10.33
C LYS A 278 -7.12 -0.38 -8.87
N MET A 279 -5.88 -0.23 -8.40
CA MET A 279 -5.62 0.32 -7.07
C MET A 279 -6.19 1.73 -6.95
N ALA A 280 -7.10 1.90 -6.02
CA ALA A 280 -7.67 3.19 -5.69
C ALA A 280 -7.97 3.26 -4.18
N LYS A 281 -7.63 4.38 -3.54
CA LYS A 281 -7.95 4.56 -2.11
C LYS A 281 -9.46 4.51 -1.84
N SER A 282 -10.26 4.97 -2.79
CA SER A 282 -11.72 4.88 -2.72
C SER A 282 -12.23 3.43 -2.67
N ALA A 283 -11.47 2.48 -3.23
CA ALA A 283 -11.78 1.05 -3.20
C ALA A 283 -11.19 0.33 -1.97
N GLY A 284 -10.37 1.01 -1.15
CA GLY A 284 -9.71 0.40 0.02
C GLY A 284 -8.61 -0.62 -0.32
N ASN A 285 -8.22 -0.72 -1.59
CA ASN A 285 -7.25 -1.67 -2.11
C ASN A 285 -5.88 -1.04 -2.47
N ALA A 286 -5.60 0.17 -1.99
CA ALA A 286 -4.32 0.84 -2.20
C ALA A 286 -3.36 0.51 -1.06
N PHE A 287 -2.33 -0.28 -1.35
CA PHE A 287 -1.28 -0.66 -0.41
C PHE A 287 -0.09 0.30 -0.52
N ILE A 288 0.61 0.53 0.60
CA ILE A 288 1.82 1.36 0.72
C ILE A 288 2.98 0.50 1.23
N ILE A 289 4.20 1.00 1.20
CA ILE A 289 5.38 0.23 1.64
C ILE A 289 5.28 -0.18 3.11
N SER A 290 4.75 0.65 3.99
CA SER A 290 4.55 0.27 5.39
C SER A 290 3.61 -0.95 5.55
N ASP A 291 2.63 -1.13 4.67
CA ASP A 291 1.77 -2.34 4.68
C ASP A 291 2.57 -3.63 4.41
N LEU A 292 3.68 -3.54 3.65
CA LEU A 292 4.57 -4.67 3.40
C LEU A 292 5.45 -4.94 4.63
N LEU A 293 6.02 -3.89 5.20
CA LEU A 293 6.86 -3.97 6.40
C LEU A 293 6.09 -4.50 7.61
N GLU A 294 4.86 -4.03 7.83
CA GLU A 294 3.97 -4.53 8.90
C GLU A 294 3.67 -6.03 8.77
N ARG A 295 3.75 -6.57 7.56
CA ARG A 295 3.58 -8.01 7.27
C ARG A 295 4.91 -8.78 7.29
N GLY A 296 6.02 -8.13 7.67
CA GLY A 296 7.36 -8.71 7.66
C GLY A 296 7.89 -9.06 6.26
N ILE A 297 7.32 -8.45 5.21
CA ILE A 297 7.74 -8.68 3.83
C ILE A 297 8.80 -7.65 3.44
N ASP A 298 9.90 -8.13 2.87
CA ASP A 298 10.96 -7.28 2.35
C ASP A 298 10.43 -6.40 1.20
N PRO A 299 10.54 -5.05 1.29
CA PRO A 299 10.12 -4.15 0.21
C PRO A 299 10.76 -4.47 -1.16
N LEU A 300 11.97 -5.01 -1.19
CA LEU A 300 12.62 -5.43 -2.44
C LEU A 300 11.91 -6.61 -3.13
N ALA A 301 11.07 -7.37 -2.41
CA ALA A 301 10.18 -8.35 -3.03
C ALA A 301 9.18 -7.67 -3.98
N PHE A 302 8.73 -6.45 -3.66
CA PHE A 302 7.88 -5.68 -4.56
C PHE A 302 8.65 -5.22 -5.81
N ARG A 303 9.91 -4.79 -5.66
CA ARG A 303 10.78 -4.51 -6.81
C ARG A 303 10.93 -5.75 -7.69
N TYR A 304 11.20 -6.92 -7.09
CA TYR A 304 11.28 -8.19 -7.81
C TYR A 304 9.96 -8.54 -8.52
N LEU A 305 8.82 -8.36 -7.86
CA LEU A 305 7.49 -8.56 -8.47
C LEU A 305 7.32 -7.68 -9.72
N CYS A 306 7.71 -6.41 -9.66
CA CYS A 306 7.63 -5.51 -10.79
C CYS A 306 8.56 -5.94 -11.96
N MET A 307 9.68 -6.63 -11.66
CA MET A 307 10.57 -7.20 -12.69
C MET A 307 9.96 -8.42 -13.40
N THR A 308 8.96 -9.10 -12.83
CA THR A 308 8.35 -10.30 -13.44
C THR A 308 7.49 -10.01 -14.67
N ALA A 309 7.17 -8.74 -14.92
CA ALA A 309 6.38 -8.32 -16.08
C ALA A 309 6.99 -7.10 -16.77
N LYS A 310 6.72 -6.92 -18.05
CA LYS A 310 7.12 -5.71 -18.77
C LYS A 310 6.41 -4.48 -18.18
N TYR A 311 7.07 -3.33 -18.15
CA TYR A 311 6.52 -2.09 -17.58
C TYR A 311 5.20 -1.64 -18.22
N ARG A 312 4.95 -2.03 -19.49
CA ARG A 312 3.72 -1.76 -20.24
C ARG A 312 2.61 -2.81 -20.04
N THR A 313 2.84 -3.83 -19.22
CA THR A 313 1.85 -4.88 -18.92
C THR A 313 1.23 -4.63 -17.56
N ARG A 314 -0.07 -4.80 -17.42
CA ARG A 314 -0.74 -4.79 -16.11
C ARG A 314 -0.24 -5.95 -15.25
N ILE A 315 0.06 -5.67 -14.00
CA ILE A 315 0.37 -6.69 -12.99
C ILE A 315 -0.79 -6.75 -12.02
N ASN A 316 -1.23 -7.94 -11.69
CA ASN A 316 -2.17 -8.15 -10.58
C ASN A 316 -1.36 -8.42 -9.30
N PHE A 317 -1.38 -7.48 -8.40
CA PHE A 317 -0.76 -7.61 -7.09
C PHE A 317 -1.67 -8.42 -6.17
N THR A 318 -1.09 -9.42 -5.52
CA THR A 318 -1.65 -10.13 -4.38
C THR A 318 -0.52 -10.37 -3.37
N PHE A 319 -0.84 -10.48 -2.09
CA PHE A 319 0.20 -10.84 -1.11
C PHE A 319 0.79 -12.22 -1.37
N THR A 320 0.02 -13.15 -1.90
CA THR A 320 0.50 -14.47 -2.33
C THR A 320 1.56 -14.35 -3.43
N SER A 321 1.31 -13.53 -4.47
CA SER A 321 2.30 -13.29 -5.53
C SER A 321 3.55 -12.59 -5.02
N LEU A 322 3.37 -11.65 -4.07
CA LEU A 322 4.48 -10.95 -3.44
C LEU A 322 5.36 -11.90 -2.60
N LYS A 323 4.73 -12.78 -1.79
CA LYS A 323 5.45 -13.81 -1.01
C LYS A 323 6.22 -14.80 -1.90
N ALA A 324 5.64 -15.18 -3.04
CA ALA A 324 6.35 -15.99 -4.03
C ALA A 324 7.59 -15.26 -4.61
N CYS A 325 7.47 -13.95 -4.87
CA CYS A 325 8.59 -13.12 -5.31
C CYS A 325 9.65 -12.95 -4.23
N GLU A 326 9.26 -12.79 -2.96
CA GLU A 326 10.17 -12.75 -1.82
C GLU A 326 10.96 -14.07 -1.70
N THR A 327 10.28 -15.21 -1.86
CA THR A 327 10.93 -16.53 -1.87
C THR A 327 11.95 -16.64 -3.00
N ALA A 328 11.61 -16.16 -4.19
CA ALA A 328 12.52 -16.17 -5.35
C ALA A 328 13.72 -15.22 -5.14
N LEU A 329 13.49 -14.01 -4.61
CA LEU A 329 14.53 -13.05 -4.26
C LEU A 329 15.50 -13.65 -3.22
N ASN A 330 14.96 -14.26 -2.18
CA ASN A 330 15.75 -14.91 -1.13
C ASN A 330 16.54 -16.12 -1.66
N LYS A 331 16.00 -16.86 -2.64
CA LYS A 331 16.75 -17.90 -3.35
C LYS A 331 17.91 -17.31 -4.16
N LEU A 332 17.68 -16.18 -4.85
CA LEU A 332 18.72 -15.49 -5.61
C LEU A 332 19.85 -14.99 -4.72
N ARG A 333 19.53 -14.32 -3.62
CA ARG A 333 20.49 -13.84 -2.62
C ARG A 333 21.36 -14.96 -2.06
N ARG A 334 20.75 -16.11 -1.73
CA ARG A 334 21.50 -17.30 -1.27
C ARG A 334 22.45 -17.85 -2.31
N GLN A 335 22.04 -17.93 -3.57
CA GLN A 335 22.91 -18.37 -4.64
C GLN A 335 24.10 -17.42 -4.81
N TYR A 336 23.85 -16.11 -4.76
CA TYR A 336 24.91 -15.11 -4.82
C TYR A 336 25.93 -15.29 -3.67
N ILE A 337 25.46 -15.44 -2.43
CA ILE A 337 26.35 -15.64 -1.27
C ILE A 337 27.19 -16.92 -1.41
N LEU A 338 26.57 -18.03 -1.85
CA LEU A 338 27.29 -19.30 -2.08
C LEU A 338 28.39 -19.13 -3.14
N PHE A 339 28.09 -18.40 -4.22
CA PHE A 339 29.06 -18.14 -5.27
C PHE A 339 30.15 -17.17 -4.78
N ASN A 340 29.81 -16.13 -4.06
CA ASN A 340 30.75 -15.14 -3.53
C ASN A 340 31.74 -15.77 -2.52
N LYS A 341 31.27 -16.61 -1.59
CA LYS A 341 32.14 -17.39 -0.69
C LYS A 341 33.10 -18.34 -1.45
N SER A 342 32.68 -18.84 -2.61
CA SER A 342 33.52 -19.69 -3.46
C SER A 342 34.53 -18.89 -4.28
N SER A 343 34.29 -17.60 -4.53
CA SER A 343 35.12 -16.73 -5.37
C SER A 343 36.48 -16.38 -4.74
N GLN A 344 36.59 -16.49 -3.41
CA GLN A 344 37.86 -16.22 -2.71
C GLN A 344 39.00 -17.20 -3.04
N LYS A 345 38.77 -18.24 -3.86
CA LYS A 345 39.70 -19.31 -4.17
C LYS A 345 40.21 -19.42 -5.61
N GLY A 346 39.85 -18.46 -6.52
CA GLY A 346 40.33 -18.54 -7.91
C GLY A 346 40.17 -17.25 -8.70
N ALA A 347 41.07 -17.01 -9.67
CA ALA A 347 40.96 -15.86 -10.56
C ALA A 347 39.72 -15.99 -11.48
N SER A 348 38.99 -14.90 -11.69
CA SER A 348 37.83 -14.78 -12.55
C SER A 348 38.21 -14.90 -14.05
N ASN A 349 37.34 -15.47 -14.88
CA ASN A 349 37.50 -15.46 -16.32
C ASN A 349 36.86 -14.17 -16.88
N ILE A 350 37.68 -13.16 -17.10
CA ILE A 350 37.24 -11.82 -17.54
C ILE A 350 36.39 -11.87 -18.80
N ASP A 351 36.76 -12.73 -19.77
CA ASP A 351 36.05 -12.82 -21.05
C ASP A 351 34.64 -13.43 -20.88
N ALA A 352 34.52 -14.49 -20.07
CA ALA A 352 33.24 -15.10 -19.78
C ALA A 352 32.31 -14.14 -18.98
N VAL A 353 32.87 -13.41 -18.02
CA VAL A 353 32.12 -12.39 -17.26
C VAL A 353 31.62 -11.29 -18.19
N LYS A 354 32.47 -10.80 -19.08
CA LYS A 354 32.11 -9.76 -20.03
C LYS A 354 31.01 -10.23 -20.99
N GLU A 355 31.17 -11.43 -21.58
CA GLU A 355 30.18 -12.00 -22.52
C GLU A 355 28.80 -12.14 -21.86
N TRP A 356 28.72 -12.66 -20.64
CA TRP A 356 27.47 -12.80 -19.94
C TRP A 356 26.84 -11.45 -19.57
N ASN A 357 27.64 -10.48 -19.11
CA ASN A 357 27.13 -9.13 -18.82
C ASN A 357 26.57 -8.47 -20.08
N GLU A 358 27.31 -8.51 -21.20
CA GLU A 358 26.84 -7.97 -22.49
C GLU A 358 25.53 -8.62 -22.93
N ARG A 359 25.40 -9.93 -22.77
CA ARG A 359 24.17 -10.68 -23.09
C ARG A 359 23.00 -10.26 -22.20
N LEU A 360 23.18 -10.18 -20.88
CA LEU A 360 22.12 -9.79 -19.94
C LEU A 360 21.70 -8.32 -20.15
N ILE A 361 22.64 -7.42 -20.36
CA ILE A 361 22.37 -6.02 -20.69
C ILE A 361 21.61 -5.89 -22.01
N ALA A 362 21.99 -6.66 -23.04
CA ALA A 362 21.30 -6.65 -24.32
C ALA A 362 19.82 -7.04 -24.22
N ILE A 363 19.49 -7.99 -23.32
CA ILE A 363 18.08 -8.36 -23.02
C ILE A 363 17.31 -7.17 -22.47
N VAL A 364 17.89 -6.43 -21.52
CA VAL A 364 17.23 -5.25 -20.93
C VAL A 364 17.09 -4.12 -21.92
N CYS A 365 18.07 -3.95 -22.79
CA CYS A 365 18.04 -2.94 -23.85
C CYS A 365 16.87 -3.11 -24.83
N GLU A 366 16.22 -4.26 -24.86
CA GLU A 366 15.02 -4.51 -25.64
C GLU A 366 13.75 -4.11 -24.87
N ASP A 367 13.46 -2.81 -24.78
CA ASP A 367 12.25 -2.24 -24.17
C ASP A 367 12.11 -2.60 -22.68
N LEU A 368 13.22 -2.45 -21.91
CA LEU A 368 13.31 -2.82 -20.49
C LEU A 368 12.75 -4.23 -20.21
N ASN A 369 13.28 -5.21 -20.89
CA ASN A 369 12.84 -6.60 -20.76
C ASN A 369 13.32 -7.22 -19.44
N MET A 370 12.80 -6.72 -18.31
CA MET A 370 13.15 -7.21 -16.98
C MET A 370 12.77 -8.68 -16.75
N PRO A 371 11.63 -9.20 -17.27
CA PRO A 371 11.34 -10.64 -17.20
C PRO A 371 12.40 -11.49 -17.89
N GLY A 372 12.86 -11.05 -19.06
CA GLY A 372 13.94 -11.74 -19.79
C GLY A 372 15.27 -11.70 -19.03
N LEU A 373 15.54 -10.61 -18.29
CA LEU A 373 16.71 -10.53 -17.42
C LEU A 373 16.63 -11.57 -16.29
N ILE A 374 15.49 -11.69 -15.61
CA ILE A 374 15.28 -12.71 -14.56
C ILE A 374 15.51 -14.11 -15.11
N ASP A 375 14.94 -14.45 -16.27
CA ASP A 375 15.16 -15.73 -16.93
C ASP A 375 16.65 -15.96 -17.23
N GLY A 376 17.32 -14.95 -17.79
CA GLY A 376 18.77 -15.00 -18.06
C GLY A 376 19.61 -15.23 -16.81
N ILE A 377 19.24 -14.61 -15.68
CA ILE A 377 19.92 -14.81 -14.39
C ILE A 377 19.76 -16.24 -13.88
N TRP A 378 18.55 -16.81 -13.93
CA TRP A 378 18.34 -18.19 -13.52
C TRP A 378 19.10 -19.18 -14.42
N ARG A 379 19.15 -18.93 -15.73
CA ARG A 379 19.99 -19.73 -16.66
C ARG A 379 21.49 -19.61 -16.35
N LEU A 380 21.98 -18.42 -15.97
CA LEU A 380 23.35 -18.24 -15.49
C LEU A 380 23.62 -19.09 -14.26
N ILE A 381 22.72 -19.02 -13.26
CA ILE A 381 22.85 -19.75 -12.01
C ILE A 381 22.91 -21.26 -12.24
N GLU A 382 22.08 -21.78 -13.16
CA GLU A 382 21.99 -23.20 -13.48
C GLU A 382 23.08 -23.69 -14.45
N SER A 383 23.78 -22.79 -15.16
CA SER A 383 24.80 -23.16 -16.14
C SER A 383 25.97 -23.93 -15.49
N PRO A 384 26.29 -25.15 -15.96
CA PRO A 384 27.45 -25.89 -15.47
C PRO A 384 28.78 -25.32 -15.98
N ASP A 385 28.75 -24.59 -17.09
CA ASP A 385 29.95 -24.14 -17.80
C ASP A 385 30.54 -22.86 -17.22
N VAL A 386 29.80 -22.15 -16.37
CA VAL A 386 30.24 -20.91 -15.71
C VAL A 386 30.71 -21.21 -14.30
N ARG A 387 31.93 -20.83 -13.96
CA ARG A 387 32.48 -21.03 -12.63
C ARG A 387 31.70 -20.20 -11.57
N LYS A 388 31.68 -20.67 -10.34
CA LYS A 388 31.00 -19.99 -9.23
C LYS A 388 31.53 -18.56 -8.98
N SER A 389 32.86 -18.38 -9.11
CA SER A 389 33.49 -17.05 -9.02
C SER A 389 32.96 -16.08 -10.08
N ASP A 390 32.85 -16.56 -11.34
CA ASP A 390 32.39 -15.75 -12.44
C ASP A 390 30.91 -15.41 -12.28
N LYS A 391 30.08 -16.38 -11.81
CA LYS A 391 28.68 -16.14 -11.47
C LYS A 391 28.51 -15.04 -10.41
N ALA A 392 29.32 -15.06 -9.36
CA ALA A 392 29.26 -14.03 -8.33
C ALA A 392 29.56 -12.64 -8.90
N GLU A 393 30.60 -12.53 -9.74
CA GLU A 393 30.99 -11.26 -10.35
C GLU A 393 29.95 -10.74 -11.34
N ILE A 394 29.37 -11.62 -12.18
CA ILE A 394 28.29 -11.28 -13.09
C ILE A 394 27.05 -10.79 -12.30
N LEU A 395 26.63 -11.53 -11.27
CA LEU A 395 25.49 -11.15 -10.46
C LEU A 395 25.68 -9.81 -9.76
N ARG A 396 26.89 -9.53 -9.24
CA ARG A 396 27.23 -8.24 -8.65
C ARG A 396 27.12 -7.11 -9.67
N SER A 397 27.74 -7.27 -10.83
CA SER A 397 27.72 -6.27 -11.89
C SER A 397 26.30 -6.00 -12.42
N ILE A 398 25.48 -7.04 -12.58
CA ILE A 398 24.13 -6.88 -13.10
C ILE A 398 23.17 -6.35 -12.03
N ASP A 399 23.51 -6.45 -10.73
CA ASP A 399 22.70 -5.89 -9.65
C ASP A 399 22.69 -4.37 -9.64
N ASP A 400 23.70 -3.71 -10.19
CA ASP A 400 23.68 -2.27 -10.45
C ASP A 400 22.46 -1.87 -11.32
N LEU A 401 22.05 -2.75 -12.23
CA LEU A 401 20.88 -2.57 -13.08
C LEU A 401 19.60 -3.05 -12.36
N MET A 402 19.63 -4.20 -11.71
CA MET A 402 18.46 -4.76 -11.01
C MET A 402 18.04 -3.93 -9.80
N GLY A 403 19.02 -3.48 -9.00
CA GLY A 403 18.81 -2.78 -7.74
C GLY A 403 18.23 -3.65 -6.64
N LEU A 404 18.54 -4.95 -6.59
CA LEU A 404 18.05 -5.89 -5.57
C LEU A 404 18.92 -5.92 -4.30
N GLY A 405 20.08 -5.22 -4.30
CA GLY A 405 20.95 -5.08 -3.16
C GLY A 405 21.59 -6.40 -2.73
N LEU A 406 22.09 -7.17 -3.69
CA LEU A 406 22.65 -8.51 -3.39
C LEU A 406 23.84 -8.46 -2.44
N ASP A 407 24.74 -7.47 -2.57
CA ASP A 407 25.88 -7.30 -1.67
C ASP A 407 25.47 -6.82 -0.27
N SER A 408 24.55 -5.86 -0.18
CA SER A 408 24.12 -5.27 1.09
C SER A 408 23.32 -6.25 1.98
N THR A 409 22.75 -7.28 1.39
CA THR A 409 21.98 -8.31 2.11
C THR A 409 22.79 -9.59 2.40
N ALA A 410 24.07 -9.64 1.99
CA ALA A 410 24.90 -10.81 2.18
C ALA A 410 25.04 -11.20 3.66
N ASP A 411 25.22 -10.21 4.53
CA ASP A 411 25.40 -10.42 5.98
C ASP A 411 24.12 -10.94 6.68
N MET A 412 22.94 -10.63 6.16
CA MET A 412 21.67 -11.10 6.73
C MET A 412 21.46 -12.61 6.58
N TYR A 413 22.19 -13.26 5.68
CA TYR A 413 22.10 -14.69 5.39
C TYR A 413 23.33 -15.47 5.84
N ASP A 414 24.21 -14.87 6.65
CA ASP A 414 25.40 -15.54 7.15
C ASP A 414 25.01 -16.51 8.29
N LEU A 415 25.00 -17.80 7.96
CA LEU A 415 24.64 -18.84 8.90
C LEU A 415 25.81 -19.08 9.87
N PRO A 416 25.55 -19.27 11.18
CA PRO A 416 26.57 -19.67 12.13
C PRO A 416 27.33 -20.91 11.65
N GLU A 417 28.64 -20.95 11.84
CA GLU A 417 29.52 -22.06 11.43
C GLU A 417 29.00 -23.43 11.89
N LYS A 418 28.40 -23.50 13.08
CA LYS A 418 27.79 -24.71 13.63
C LYS A 418 26.61 -25.21 12.76
N ILE A 419 25.80 -24.31 12.22
CA ILE A 419 24.66 -24.66 11.34
C ILE A 419 25.17 -25.08 9.97
N VAL A 420 26.15 -24.37 9.44
CA VAL A 420 26.85 -24.73 8.18
C VAL A 420 27.46 -26.14 8.30
N GLY A 421 28.16 -26.44 9.42
CA GLY A 421 28.73 -27.76 9.69
C GLY A 421 27.69 -28.86 9.68
N LYS A 422 26.58 -28.69 10.41
CA LYS A 422 25.47 -29.64 10.44
C LYS A 422 24.80 -29.82 9.06
N SER A 423 24.68 -28.75 8.27
CA SER A 423 24.15 -28.84 6.91
C SER A 423 25.05 -29.63 5.98
N MET A 424 26.37 -29.48 6.09
CA MET A 424 27.35 -30.28 5.34
C MET A 424 27.33 -31.75 5.72
N GLU A 425 27.31 -32.04 7.03
CA GLU A 425 27.20 -33.40 7.56
C GLU A 425 25.91 -34.08 7.07
N ARG A 426 24.79 -33.36 7.14
CA ARG A 426 23.51 -33.83 6.62
C ARG A 426 23.57 -34.16 5.12
N SER A 427 24.18 -33.29 4.33
CA SER A 427 24.36 -33.54 2.89
C SER A 427 25.20 -34.80 2.61
N ALA A 428 26.25 -35.03 3.39
CA ALA A 428 27.07 -36.23 3.28
C ALA A 428 26.26 -37.53 3.63
N LEU A 429 25.46 -37.46 4.69
CA LEU A 429 24.58 -38.59 5.07
C LEU A 429 23.54 -38.90 3.99
N ARG A 430 22.96 -37.90 3.33
CA ARG A 430 22.07 -38.14 2.18
C ARG A 430 22.77 -38.81 1.01
N THR A 431 23.99 -38.37 0.71
CA THR A 431 24.81 -38.98 -0.34
C THR A 431 25.14 -40.43 -0.07
N SER A 432 25.29 -40.83 1.22
CA SER A 432 25.50 -42.19 1.67
C SER A 432 24.20 -42.95 1.90
N PHE A 433 23.02 -42.40 1.57
CA PHE A 433 21.69 -42.95 1.78
C PHE A 433 21.31 -43.21 3.25
N ASP A 434 22.00 -42.54 4.20
CA ASP A 434 21.64 -42.59 5.63
C ASP A 434 20.58 -41.52 5.93
N TYR A 435 19.35 -41.83 5.56
CA TYR A 435 18.24 -40.87 5.68
C TYR A 435 17.82 -40.67 7.14
N GLU A 436 17.92 -41.66 8.01
CA GLU A 436 17.54 -41.57 9.42
C GLU A 436 18.37 -40.52 10.16
N ASN A 437 19.70 -40.59 10.05
CA ASN A 437 20.57 -39.59 10.65
C ASN A 437 20.47 -38.21 9.96
N SER A 438 20.23 -38.19 8.65
CA SER A 438 19.99 -36.95 7.90
C SER A 438 18.72 -36.26 8.41
N ASP A 439 17.64 -36.96 8.66
CA ASP A 439 16.37 -36.40 9.14
C ASP A 439 16.48 -35.93 10.61
N ARG A 440 17.27 -36.66 11.43
CA ARG A 440 17.60 -36.18 12.76
C ARG A 440 18.32 -34.85 12.75
N LEU A 441 19.35 -34.67 11.90
CA LEU A 441 20.04 -33.39 11.75
C LEU A 441 19.16 -32.29 11.20
N ARG A 442 18.24 -32.63 10.29
CA ARG A 442 17.21 -31.72 9.83
C ARG A 442 16.38 -31.18 10.99
N ALA A 443 15.82 -32.06 11.80
CA ALA A 443 15.02 -31.65 12.96
C ALA A 443 15.83 -30.80 13.97
N GLU A 444 17.12 -31.12 14.17
CA GLU A 444 17.99 -30.32 15.02
C GLU A 444 18.27 -28.92 14.48
N ILE A 445 18.39 -28.75 13.16
CA ILE A 445 18.58 -27.46 12.49
C ILE A 445 17.27 -26.66 12.55
N GLU A 446 16.15 -27.29 12.21
CA GLU A 446 14.82 -26.65 12.17
C GLU A 446 14.35 -26.21 13.56
N LYS A 447 14.68 -26.95 14.62
CA LYS A 447 14.42 -26.56 16.01
C LYS A 447 15.17 -25.29 16.44
N GLN A 448 16.26 -24.92 15.78
CA GLN A 448 17.04 -23.73 16.04
C GLN A 448 16.56 -22.51 15.20
N GLY A 449 15.40 -22.58 14.56
CA GLY A 449 14.83 -21.49 13.80
C GLY A 449 15.29 -21.39 12.34
N TYR A 450 15.81 -22.49 11.79
CA TYR A 450 16.25 -22.56 10.41
C TYR A 450 15.32 -23.46 9.59
N LEU A 451 15.20 -23.18 8.31
CA LEU A 451 14.52 -24.05 7.34
C LEU A 451 15.54 -24.80 6.51
N VAL A 452 15.36 -26.12 6.40
CA VAL A 452 16.18 -26.99 5.56
C VAL A 452 15.43 -27.33 4.28
N GLN A 453 15.98 -26.95 3.14
CA GLN A 453 15.41 -27.24 1.81
C GLN A 453 16.35 -28.15 1.02
N ASP A 454 15.83 -29.27 0.56
CA ASP A 454 16.54 -30.21 -0.27
C ASP A 454 16.27 -29.98 -1.74
N SER A 455 17.31 -29.97 -2.54
CA SER A 455 17.26 -30.11 -4.00
C SER A 455 17.87 -31.45 -4.43
N LYS A 456 17.83 -31.77 -5.71
CA LYS A 456 18.43 -33.02 -6.22
C LYS A 456 19.90 -33.16 -5.84
N ASP A 457 20.65 -32.08 -5.81
CA ASP A 457 22.11 -32.10 -5.74
C ASP A 457 22.69 -31.46 -4.45
N HIS A 458 21.86 -30.72 -3.67
CA HIS A 458 22.35 -30.02 -2.47
C HIS A 458 21.26 -29.70 -1.46
N THR A 459 21.62 -29.60 -0.21
CA THR A 459 20.80 -29.10 0.89
C THR A 459 21.10 -27.61 1.10
N THR A 460 20.09 -26.77 1.19
CA THR A 460 20.19 -25.36 1.59
C THR A 460 19.56 -25.15 2.96
N VAL A 461 20.14 -24.26 3.75
CA VAL A 461 19.62 -23.88 5.07
C VAL A 461 19.49 -22.35 5.11
N ARG A 462 18.39 -21.86 5.67
CA ARG A 462 18.15 -20.42 5.89
C ARG A 462 17.45 -20.19 7.22
N PHE A 463 17.46 -18.94 7.70
CA PHE A 463 16.55 -18.55 8.77
C PHE A 463 15.08 -18.73 8.33
N LYS A 464 14.24 -19.19 9.24
CA LYS A 464 12.79 -19.06 9.09
C LYS A 464 12.40 -17.61 9.31
N ASP A 465 11.49 -17.10 8.50
CA ASP A 465 10.86 -15.83 8.80
C ASP A 465 9.82 -15.98 9.94
N SER A 466 9.39 -14.84 10.51
CA SER A 466 8.46 -14.86 11.65
C SER A 466 7.11 -15.48 11.29
N SER A 467 6.64 -15.32 10.04
CA SER A 467 5.38 -15.92 9.58
C SER A 467 5.50 -17.44 9.44
N GLU A 468 6.61 -17.93 8.89
CA GLU A 468 6.89 -19.38 8.79
C GLU A 468 6.98 -20.04 10.17
N ILE A 469 7.61 -19.36 11.15
CA ILE A 469 7.68 -19.84 12.54
C ILE A 469 6.28 -19.96 13.14
N ARG A 470 5.42 -18.99 12.93
CA ARG A 470 4.04 -18.99 13.44
C ARG A 470 3.15 -20.01 12.72
N GLU A 471 3.24 -20.07 11.38
CA GLU A 471 2.48 -21.02 10.56
C GLU A 471 2.81 -22.47 10.97
N GLU A 472 4.09 -22.79 11.16
CA GLU A 472 4.54 -24.12 11.55
C GLU A 472 4.11 -24.47 12.98
N LYS A 473 4.23 -23.49 13.91
CA LYS A 473 3.92 -23.70 15.32
C LYS A 473 2.42 -23.83 15.59
N TRP A 474 1.59 -23.01 14.92
CA TRP A 474 0.18 -22.86 15.23
C TRP A 474 -0.78 -23.06 14.04
N LYS A 475 -0.28 -23.42 12.87
CA LYS A 475 -1.05 -23.44 11.61
C LYS A 475 -1.76 -22.11 11.37
N ALA A 476 -1.02 -21.02 11.57
CA ALA A 476 -1.54 -19.67 11.53
C ALA A 476 -2.13 -19.30 10.15
N ILE A 477 -3.17 -18.49 10.16
CA ILE A 477 -3.85 -18.01 8.97
C ILE A 477 -3.30 -16.64 8.53
N SER A 478 -3.31 -16.39 7.22
CA SER A 478 -2.81 -15.15 6.62
C SER A 478 -3.92 -14.18 6.18
N SER A 479 -5.18 -14.65 6.14
CA SER A 479 -6.30 -13.86 5.62
C SER A 479 -7.65 -14.34 6.12
N SER A 480 -8.60 -13.41 6.23
CA SER A 480 -10.01 -13.76 6.51
C SER A 480 -10.66 -14.61 5.41
N SER A 481 -10.10 -14.64 4.20
CA SER A 481 -10.60 -15.47 3.09
C SER A 481 -10.25 -16.96 3.23
N GLU A 482 -9.28 -17.32 4.07
CA GLU A 482 -8.91 -18.71 4.34
C GLU A 482 -9.89 -19.44 5.27
N VAL A 483 -10.77 -18.68 5.89
CA VAL A 483 -11.73 -19.21 6.87
C VAL A 483 -13.09 -19.43 6.24
N ALA A 484 -13.60 -20.66 6.33
CA ALA A 484 -14.95 -20.99 5.92
C ALA A 484 -15.99 -20.28 6.81
N SER A 485 -17.10 -19.87 6.20
CA SER A 485 -18.13 -19.11 6.92
C SER A 485 -19.26 -20.02 7.40
N ASN A 486 -19.54 -20.00 8.70
CA ASN A 486 -20.67 -20.66 9.34
C ASN A 486 -21.92 -19.76 9.44
N ILE A 487 -21.85 -18.52 8.96
CA ILE A 487 -22.91 -17.52 9.15
C ILE A 487 -24.28 -18.02 8.65
N PHE A 488 -24.30 -18.72 7.53
CA PHE A 488 -25.53 -19.26 6.91
C PHE A 488 -25.86 -20.70 7.32
N HIS A 489 -25.08 -21.30 8.22
CA HIS A 489 -25.39 -22.60 8.79
C HIS A 489 -26.31 -22.44 10.01
N GLU A 490 -27.03 -23.50 10.38
CA GLU A 490 -27.82 -23.52 11.61
C GLU A 490 -26.89 -23.32 12.83
N SER A 491 -27.40 -22.61 13.84
CA SER A 491 -26.68 -22.44 15.09
C SER A 491 -26.60 -23.76 15.85
N LEU A 492 -25.44 -24.10 16.39
CA LEU A 492 -25.20 -25.31 17.13
C LEU A 492 -25.26 -25.08 18.65
N ILE A 493 -25.14 -23.84 19.08
CA ILE A 493 -25.10 -23.44 20.49
C ILE A 493 -25.72 -22.05 20.65
N PRO A 494 -26.22 -21.70 21.85
CA PRO A 494 -26.89 -20.41 22.03
C PRO A 494 -25.98 -19.20 21.86
N VAL A 495 -24.76 -19.21 22.40
CA VAL A 495 -23.89 -18.01 22.43
C VAL A 495 -22.46 -18.34 22.03
N THR A 496 -21.86 -17.47 21.22
CA THR A 496 -20.42 -17.40 20.99
C THR A 496 -19.86 -16.11 21.59
N VAL A 497 -18.90 -16.26 22.51
CA VAL A 497 -18.07 -15.14 22.98
C VAL A 497 -16.78 -15.12 22.17
N ALA A 498 -16.49 -13.99 21.53
CA ALA A 498 -15.38 -13.85 20.59
C ALA A 498 -14.45 -12.69 20.99
N VAL A 499 -13.15 -12.96 21.08
CA VAL A 499 -12.15 -11.98 21.52
C VAL A 499 -11.01 -11.88 20.50
N VAL A 500 -10.68 -10.67 20.05
CA VAL A 500 -9.47 -10.42 19.28
C VAL A 500 -8.38 -9.92 20.22
N VAL A 501 -7.23 -10.58 20.24
CA VAL A 501 -6.08 -10.16 21.04
C VAL A 501 -4.89 -9.83 20.13
N ASN A 502 -4.06 -8.86 20.54
CA ASN A 502 -2.84 -8.50 19.84
C ASN A 502 -1.79 -8.07 20.87
N GLY A 503 -1.07 -9.05 21.43
CA GLY A 503 -0.13 -8.82 22.52
C GLY A 503 -0.79 -8.60 23.88
N TYR A 504 0.00 -8.12 24.84
CA TYR A 504 -0.38 -7.83 26.22
C TYR A 504 -0.93 -9.05 26.96
N PRO A 505 -0.09 -10.05 27.28
CA PRO A 505 -0.52 -11.34 27.85
C PRO A 505 -1.26 -11.19 29.17
N ASP A 506 -0.96 -10.19 30.02
CA ASP A 506 -1.64 -9.98 31.31
C ASP A 506 -3.09 -9.51 31.10
N ASP A 507 -3.34 -8.59 30.16
CA ASP A 507 -4.68 -8.11 29.82
C ASP A 507 -5.48 -9.24 29.15
N THR A 508 -4.86 -9.99 28.26
CA THR A 508 -5.44 -11.19 27.62
C THR A 508 -5.83 -12.24 28.67
N ARG A 509 -4.95 -12.53 29.62
CA ARG A 509 -5.20 -13.46 30.71
C ARG A 509 -6.39 -13.00 31.57
N ARG A 510 -6.41 -11.74 31.99
CA ARG A 510 -7.49 -11.14 32.78
C ARG A 510 -8.83 -11.27 32.08
N CYS A 511 -8.91 -10.86 30.80
CA CYS A 511 -10.14 -10.92 30.02
C CYS A 511 -10.62 -12.37 29.89
N ILE A 512 -9.82 -13.26 29.32
CA ILE A 512 -10.21 -14.65 29.05
C ILE A 512 -10.54 -15.42 30.33
N ALA A 513 -9.77 -15.29 31.39
CA ALA A 513 -10.07 -15.93 32.67
C ALA A 513 -11.39 -15.44 33.28
N SER A 514 -11.72 -14.15 33.11
CA SER A 514 -12.99 -13.61 33.58
C SER A 514 -14.17 -14.12 32.76
N VAL A 515 -14.01 -14.26 31.43
CA VAL A 515 -15.03 -14.86 30.55
C VAL A 515 -15.27 -16.32 30.95
N ILE A 516 -14.22 -17.12 31.08
CA ILE A 516 -14.30 -18.53 31.51
C ILE A 516 -15.04 -18.66 32.83
N LYS A 517 -14.74 -17.81 33.80
CA LYS A 517 -15.32 -17.84 35.15
C LYS A 517 -16.85 -17.63 35.18
N TRP A 518 -17.36 -16.81 34.26
CA TRP A 518 -18.74 -16.39 34.24
C TRP A 518 -19.56 -16.92 33.07
N THR A 519 -19.01 -17.93 32.35
CA THR A 519 -19.64 -18.54 31.20
C THR A 519 -20.04 -19.97 31.51
N ASP A 520 -21.26 -20.36 31.11
CA ASP A 520 -21.71 -21.74 31.10
C ASP A 520 -21.31 -22.40 29.78
N PHE A 521 -20.36 -23.31 29.81
CA PHE A 521 -19.83 -23.97 28.63
C PHE A 521 -20.81 -24.93 27.94
N ASP A 522 -21.90 -25.35 28.59
CA ASP A 522 -22.98 -26.08 27.95
C ASP A 522 -23.81 -25.20 27.00
N GLN A 523 -23.77 -23.89 27.19
CA GLN A 523 -24.55 -22.92 26.43
C GLN A 523 -23.69 -21.96 25.61
N THR A 524 -22.36 -21.99 25.79
CA THR A 524 -21.47 -20.96 25.22
C THR A 524 -20.16 -21.56 24.74
N GLU A 525 -19.72 -21.17 23.56
CA GLU A 525 -18.34 -21.35 23.11
C GLU A 525 -17.56 -20.05 23.24
N ILE A 526 -16.25 -20.17 23.39
CA ILE A 526 -15.32 -19.04 23.39
C ILE A 526 -14.37 -19.22 22.20
N ILE A 527 -14.27 -18.20 21.35
CA ILE A 527 -13.31 -18.17 20.23
C ILE A 527 -12.38 -16.99 20.41
N VAL A 528 -11.08 -17.23 20.42
CA VAL A 528 -10.06 -16.19 20.55
C VAL A 528 -9.21 -16.16 19.28
N LEU A 529 -9.05 -14.99 18.69
CA LEU A 529 -8.09 -14.77 17.61
C LEU A 529 -6.86 -14.04 18.14
N ASP A 530 -5.72 -14.70 18.14
CA ASP A 530 -4.41 -14.07 18.28
C ASP A 530 -4.05 -13.40 16.95
N ASN A 531 -4.25 -12.10 16.89
CA ASN A 531 -4.07 -11.28 15.69
C ASN A 531 -2.60 -10.89 15.47
N GLY A 532 -1.71 -11.89 15.39
CA GLY A 532 -0.30 -11.69 15.10
C GLY A 532 0.53 -11.18 16.28
N SER A 533 0.23 -11.55 17.53
CA SER A 533 1.04 -11.14 18.69
C SER A 533 2.50 -11.55 18.56
N THR A 534 3.41 -10.66 18.94
CA THR A 534 4.87 -10.89 18.86
C THR A 534 5.51 -11.20 20.22
N ASP A 535 4.71 -11.19 21.29
CA ASP A 535 5.10 -11.52 22.66
C ASP A 535 4.60 -12.93 23.08
N LEU A 536 4.57 -13.21 24.36
CA LEU A 536 4.14 -14.51 24.91
C LEU A 536 2.62 -14.74 24.89
N THR A 537 1.84 -13.89 24.24
CA THR A 537 0.36 -14.01 24.21
C THR A 537 -0.08 -15.31 23.51
N GLY A 538 0.59 -15.70 22.41
CA GLY A 538 0.28 -16.95 21.71
C GLY A 538 0.47 -18.18 22.59
N GLU A 539 1.58 -18.26 23.32
CA GLU A 539 1.87 -19.33 24.27
C GLU A 539 0.86 -19.39 25.43
N LEU A 540 0.50 -18.23 25.96
CA LEU A 540 -0.50 -18.10 27.00
C LEU A 540 -1.86 -18.66 26.55
N LEU A 541 -2.30 -18.32 25.35
CA LEU A 541 -3.56 -18.79 24.81
C LEU A 541 -3.59 -20.31 24.64
N GLU A 542 -2.51 -20.89 24.15
CA GLU A 542 -2.37 -22.36 24.04
C GLU A 542 -2.35 -23.04 25.43
N GLU A 543 -1.80 -22.38 26.45
CA GLU A 543 -1.83 -22.89 27.82
C GLU A 543 -3.27 -22.91 28.38
N ILE A 544 -4.02 -21.83 28.16
CA ILE A 544 -5.41 -21.71 28.62
C ILE A 544 -6.33 -22.73 27.95
N THR A 545 -6.12 -23.05 26.68
CA THR A 545 -6.98 -23.97 25.93
C THR A 545 -6.83 -25.43 26.34
N LYS A 546 -5.69 -25.84 26.95
CA LYS A 546 -5.42 -27.23 27.27
C LYS A 546 -6.49 -27.92 28.14
N ASP A 547 -7.15 -27.11 28.99
CA ASP A 547 -8.12 -27.60 29.98
C ASP A 547 -9.57 -27.19 29.64
N GLN A 548 -9.83 -26.66 28.43
CA GLN A 548 -11.13 -26.09 28.05
C GLN A 548 -11.61 -26.56 26.68
N GLU A 549 -12.53 -27.54 26.65
CA GLU A 549 -13.01 -28.13 25.40
C GLU A 549 -13.81 -27.18 24.50
N ASN A 550 -14.50 -26.18 25.07
CA ASN A 550 -15.32 -25.19 24.33
C ASN A 550 -14.62 -23.84 24.13
N LEU A 551 -13.29 -23.79 24.28
CA LEU A 551 -12.47 -22.64 23.96
C LEU A 551 -11.56 -22.96 22.79
N GLN A 552 -11.71 -22.22 21.69
CA GLN A 552 -10.90 -22.36 20.49
C GLN A 552 -9.98 -21.13 20.32
N VAL A 553 -8.71 -21.38 20.04
CA VAL A 553 -7.75 -20.34 19.64
C VAL A 553 -7.42 -20.47 18.16
N ILE A 554 -7.34 -19.32 17.49
CA ILE A 554 -6.89 -19.19 16.11
C ILE A 554 -5.71 -18.23 16.12
N HIS A 555 -4.62 -18.58 15.45
CA HIS A 555 -3.47 -17.69 15.31
C HIS A 555 -3.41 -17.11 13.90
N ALA A 556 -3.18 -15.80 13.80
CA ALA A 556 -2.78 -15.17 12.56
C ALA A 556 -1.25 -15.08 12.46
N ASP A 557 -0.71 -15.19 11.26
CA ASP A 557 0.73 -15.10 11.02
C ASP A 557 1.27 -13.66 11.12
N HIS A 558 0.38 -12.68 11.02
CA HIS A 558 0.64 -11.25 11.17
C HIS A 558 -0.61 -10.49 11.63
N THR A 559 -0.51 -9.21 11.93
CA THR A 559 -1.67 -8.37 12.27
C THR A 559 -2.55 -8.14 11.03
N LEU A 560 -3.73 -8.78 11.02
CA LEU A 560 -4.68 -8.74 9.89
C LEU A 560 -5.46 -7.41 9.77
N GLY A 561 -5.45 -6.60 10.82
CA GLY A 561 -6.33 -5.45 10.97
C GLY A 561 -7.67 -5.83 11.60
N ASP A 562 -8.29 -4.88 12.30
CA ASP A 562 -9.40 -5.13 13.23
C ASP A 562 -10.66 -5.65 12.53
N GLY A 563 -11.02 -5.06 11.37
CA GLY A 563 -12.17 -5.51 10.58
C GLY A 563 -12.04 -6.96 10.09
N SER A 564 -10.87 -7.33 9.56
CA SER A 564 -10.59 -8.71 9.11
C SER A 564 -10.56 -9.69 10.28
N ALA A 565 -9.94 -9.29 11.39
CA ALA A 565 -9.83 -10.10 12.59
C ALA A 565 -11.22 -10.44 13.18
N LYS A 566 -12.08 -9.44 13.34
CA LYS A 566 -13.46 -9.64 13.81
C LYS A 566 -14.30 -10.47 12.83
N ASN A 567 -14.10 -10.29 11.53
CA ASN A 567 -14.79 -11.10 10.52
C ASN A 567 -14.43 -12.57 10.57
N ILE A 568 -13.18 -12.93 10.89
CA ILE A 568 -12.78 -14.33 11.12
C ILE A 568 -13.60 -14.92 12.25
N LEU A 569 -13.69 -14.25 13.38
CA LEU A 569 -14.46 -14.72 14.53
C LEU A 569 -15.95 -14.85 14.18
N LEU A 570 -16.55 -13.86 13.51
CA LEU A 570 -17.94 -13.93 13.07
C LEU A 570 -18.21 -15.07 12.09
N LYS A 571 -17.28 -15.38 11.19
CA LYS A 571 -17.39 -16.51 10.25
C LYS A 571 -17.31 -17.86 10.94
N MET A 572 -16.45 -18.02 11.94
CA MET A 572 -16.21 -19.27 12.63
C MET A 572 -17.24 -19.58 13.71
N ALA A 573 -17.82 -18.57 14.30
CA ALA A 573 -18.78 -18.68 15.39
C ALA A 573 -19.96 -19.60 15.04
N ARG A 574 -20.37 -20.44 16.00
CA ARG A 574 -21.47 -21.40 15.87
C ARG A 574 -22.71 -21.00 16.66
N GLY A 575 -22.61 -19.96 17.47
CA GLY A 575 -23.68 -19.46 18.32
C GLY A 575 -24.85 -18.81 17.55
N GLU A 576 -26.00 -18.74 18.17
CA GLU A 576 -27.14 -17.92 17.71
C GLU A 576 -26.89 -16.44 17.97
N ILE A 577 -26.27 -16.14 19.11
CA ILE A 577 -25.85 -14.80 19.51
C ILE A 577 -24.32 -14.75 19.51
N PHE A 578 -23.77 -13.68 18.94
CA PHE A 578 -22.35 -13.35 18.97
C PHE A 578 -22.08 -12.23 19.94
N VAL A 579 -21.09 -12.37 20.81
CA VAL A 579 -20.63 -11.36 21.73
C VAL A 579 -19.15 -11.08 21.46
N LEU A 580 -18.85 -10.00 20.74
CA LEU A 580 -17.49 -9.53 20.52
C LEU A 580 -17.04 -8.72 21.74
N LEU A 581 -15.94 -9.12 22.38
CA LEU A 581 -15.36 -8.46 23.55
C LEU A 581 -13.96 -7.93 23.21
N ASP A 582 -13.67 -6.74 23.74
CA ASP A 582 -12.33 -6.18 23.75
C ASP A 582 -11.51 -6.75 24.92
N PRO A 583 -10.19 -7.01 24.77
CA PRO A 583 -9.34 -7.51 25.86
C PRO A 583 -9.26 -6.60 27.09
N SER A 584 -9.64 -5.32 26.97
CA SER A 584 -9.73 -4.39 28.10
C SER A 584 -10.93 -4.63 29.01
N VAL A 585 -11.85 -5.53 28.62
CA VAL A 585 -13.05 -5.85 29.41
C VAL A 585 -12.75 -7.00 30.38
N GLU A 586 -13.16 -6.82 31.62
CA GLU A 586 -13.19 -7.87 32.65
C GLU A 586 -14.62 -8.16 33.07
N ILE A 587 -15.06 -9.42 32.95
CA ILE A 587 -16.41 -9.84 33.34
C ILE A 587 -16.51 -10.02 34.87
N LYS A 588 -17.52 -9.45 35.47
CA LYS A 588 -17.74 -9.45 36.92
C LYS A 588 -19.01 -10.21 37.37
N GLY A 589 -19.79 -10.77 36.45
CA GLY A 589 -21.04 -11.50 36.75
C GLY A 589 -21.67 -12.10 35.50
N ASP A 590 -22.86 -12.68 35.65
CA ASP A 590 -23.63 -13.24 34.54
C ASP A 590 -24.05 -12.15 33.54
N PHE A 591 -23.33 -12.06 32.45
CA PHE A 591 -23.57 -11.11 31.37
C PHE A 591 -24.36 -11.72 30.23
N VAL A 592 -24.21 -13.04 29.99
CA VAL A 592 -24.82 -13.75 28.87
C VAL A 592 -26.32 -13.63 28.86
N LYS A 593 -26.96 -13.96 30.00
CA LYS A 593 -28.41 -13.87 30.14
C LYS A 593 -28.94 -12.46 29.95
N ARG A 594 -28.20 -11.46 30.44
CA ARG A 594 -28.58 -10.06 30.28
C ARG A 594 -28.51 -9.61 28.81
N ILE A 595 -27.49 -10.03 28.08
CA ILE A 595 -27.36 -9.74 26.66
C ILE A 595 -28.48 -10.44 25.86
N GLN A 596 -28.79 -11.69 26.19
CA GLN A 596 -29.92 -12.39 25.59
C GLN A 596 -31.24 -11.63 25.77
N ASN A 597 -31.53 -11.19 26.98
CA ASN A 597 -32.75 -10.38 27.26
C ASN A 597 -32.79 -9.07 26.47
N LEU A 598 -31.65 -8.39 26.29
CA LEU A 598 -31.60 -7.14 25.51
C LEU A 598 -31.87 -7.41 24.01
N LEU A 599 -31.51 -8.57 23.51
CA LEU A 599 -31.69 -8.99 22.11
C LEU A 599 -33.03 -9.71 21.87
N GLU A 600 -33.90 -9.91 22.89
CA GLU A 600 -35.24 -10.50 22.69
C GLU A 600 -36.15 -9.60 21.82
N ASP A 601 -36.00 -8.27 21.92
CA ASP A 601 -36.71 -7.36 21.01
C ASP A 601 -36.15 -7.51 19.59
N PRO A 602 -36.95 -7.91 18.59
CA PRO A 602 -36.49 -8.10 17.21
C PRO A 602 -36.03 -6.82 16.53
N LYS A 603 -36.33 -5.65 17.10
CA LYS A 603 -35.82 -4.37 16.60
C LYS A 603 -34.40 -4.07 17.05
N VAL A 604 -33.92 -4.75 18.08
CA VAL A 604 -32.57 -4.55 18.60
C VAL A 604 -31.59 -5.40 17.79
N GLY A 605 -30.78 -4.74 16.97
CA GLY A 605 -29.74 -5.40 16.17
C GLY A 605 -28.40 -5.52 16.89
N ILE A 606 -28.07 -4.53 17.73
CA ILE A 606 -26.83 -4.53 18.53
C ILE A 606 -27.17 -4.16 19.98
N ALA A 607 -26.64 -4.97 20.91
CA ALA A 607 -26.64 -4.68 22.34
C ALA A 607 -25.20 -4.66 22.88
N GLY A 608 -24.92 -3.86 23.92
CA GLY A 608 -23.58 -3.82 24.51
C GLY A 608 -23.48 -2.93 25.72
N LEU A 609 -22.23 -2.69 26.19
CA LEU A 609 -21.98 -2.02 27.47
C LEU A 609 -22.13 -0.49 27.39
N ALA A 610 -21.55 0.13 26.37
CA ALA A 610 -21.40 1.57 26.25
C ALA A 610 -21.72 2.05 24.84
N GLY A 611 -22.49 3.13 24.72
CA GLY A 611 -22.92 3.69 23.46
C GLY A 611 -22.54 5.15 23.28
N LEU A 612 -22.64 5.61 22.06
CA LEU A 612 -22.38 6.98 21.62
C LEU A 612 -23.63 7.60 21.04
N ARG A 613 -23.79 8.91 21.25
CA ARG A 613 -24.82 9.75 20.64
C ARG A 613 -24.20 10.83 19.78
N THR A 614 -24.93 11.26 18.75
CA THR A 614 -24.54 12.35 17.87
C THR A 614 -25.78 13.05 17.30
N GLU A 615 -25.64 14.35 17.01
CA GLU A 615 -26.69 15.13 16.35
C GLU A 615 -26.33 15.44 14.89
N ASP A 616 -25.04 15.38 14.54
CA ASP A 616 -24.51 15.89 13.26
C ASP A 616 -23.61 14.90 12.53
N LEU A 617 -23.37 13.71 13.07
CA LEU A 617 -22.40 12.71 12.57
C LEU A 617 -20.93 13.19 12.61
N LEU A 618 -20.67 14.38 13.10
CA LEU A 618 -19.33 14.95 13.20
C LEU A 618 -18.80 14.91 14.64
N HIS A 619 -19.69 15.00 15.63
CA HIS A 619 -19.35 14.99 17.04
C HIS A 619 -20.10 13.87 17.73
N PHE A 620 -19.36 12.87 18.19
CA PHE A 620 -19.89 11.76 18.97
C PHE A 620 -19.55 11.98 20.45
N HIS A 621 -20.55 11.87 21.27
CA HIS A 621 -20.45 12.02 22.73
C HIS A 621 -20.76 10.70 23.40
N ASP A 622 -20.04 10.39 24.48
CA ASP A 622 -20.38 9.25 25.33
C ASP A 622 -21.80 9.42 25.88
N GLY A 623 -22.53 8.34 25.96
CA GLY A 623 -23.88 8.33 26.51
C GLY A 623 -23.94 8.57 28.04
N GLU A 624 -22.87 9.12 28.65
CA GLU A 624 -22.74 9.51 30.09
C GLU A 624 -23.24 8.45 31.08
N GLY A 625 -22.95 7.16 30.79
CA GLY A 625 -23.41 6.05 31.63
C GLY A 625 -24.93 5.80 31.60
N GLN A 626 -25.65 6.33 30.60
CA GLN A 626 -27.07 6.09 30.40
C GLN A 626 -27.31 4.79 29.62
N SER A 627 -28.21 3.95 30.13
CA SER A 627 -28.76 2.83 29.39
C SER A 627 -29.86 3.28 28.44
N GLY A 628 -29.98 2.61 27.27
CA GLY A 628 -31.04 2.86 26.29
C GLY A 628 -30.54 2.91 24.86
N GLN A 629 -31.36 3.52 24.00
CA GLN A 629 -31.08 3.59 22.58
C GLN A 629 -29.95 4.58 22.28
N MET A 630 -28.98 4.16 21.45
CA MET A 630 -27.77 4.91 21.08
C MET A 630 -27.66 5.07 19.56
N ASP A 631 -26.79 5.99 19.12
CA ASP A 631 -26.48 6.15 17.70
C ASP A 631 -25.43 5.15 17.23
N ALA A 632 -24.49 4.80 18.08
CA ALA A 632 -23.53 3.74 17.83
C ALA A 632 -23.16 3.03 19.13
N MET A 633 -22.68 1.79 19.02
CA MET A 633 -22.10 1.03 20.12
C MET A 633 -20.58 1.23 20.14
N GLN A 634 -19.98 1.36 21.32
CA GLN A 634 -18.52 1.32 21.46
C GLN A 634 -18.00 -0.11 21.43
N GLY A 635 -16.81 -0.29 20.86
CA GLY A 635 -16.22 -1.60 20.58
C GLY A 635 -15.84 -2.48 21.78
N TYR A 636 -16.10 -2.05 23.02
CA TYR A 636 -15.78 -2.82 24.22
C TYR A 636 -16.59 -4.11 24.37
N CYS A 637 -17.89 -4.04 24.09
CA CYS A 637 -18.78 -5.19 24.06
C CYS A 637 -19.84 -4.96 22.98
N PHE A 638 -19.89 -5.89 22.04
CA PHE A 638 -20.75 -5.79 20.86
C PHE A 638 -21.48 -7.12 20.67
N ALA A 639 -22.75 -7.17 21.01
CA ALA A 639 -23.56 -8.38 20.88
C ALA A 639 -24.62 -8.23 19.78
N LEU A 640 -24.80 -9.27 18.98
CA LEU A 640 -25.73 -9.30 17.85
C LEU A 640 -26.23 -10.72 17.56
N LYS A 641 -27.37 -10.85 16.86
CA LYS A 641 -27.93 -12.15 16.47
C LYS A 641 -27.38 -12.60 15.13
N ARG A 642 -27.25 -13.91 14.94
CA ARG A 642 -26.86 -14.55 13.66
C ARG A 642 -27.77 -14.12 12.52
N GLU A 643 -29.08 -14.16 12.72
CA GLU A 643 -30.07 -13.78 11.70
C GLU A 643 -29.92 -12.31 11.22
N ASP A 644 -29.52 -11.41 12.10
CA ASP A 644 -29.31 -10.00 11.78
C ASP A 644 -27.99 -9.81 11.07
N LEU A 645 -26.94 -10.56 11.48
CA LEU A 645 -25.66 -10.60 10.74
C LEU A 645 -25.87 -11.08 9.29
N GLN A 646 -26.74 -12.08 9.07
CA GLN A 646 -27.07 -12.55 7.71
C GLN A 646 -27.68 -11.45 6.83
N LYS A 647 -28.48 -10.54 7.42
CA LYS A 647 -29.11 -9.41 6.73
C LYS A 647 -28.15 -8.24 6.49
N VAL A 648 -27.34 -7.91 7.47
CA VAL A 648 -26.45 -6.74 7.47
C VAL A 648 -25.12 -7.05 6.77
N GLY A 649 -24.58 -8.25 6.95
CA GLY A 649 -23.30 -8.68 6.43
C GLY A 649 -22.13 -8.41 7.40
N LEU A 650 -20.94 -8.70 6.92
CA LEU A 650 -19.68 -8.59 7.67
C LEU A 650 -19.20 -7.14 7.79
N MET A 651 -18.30 -6.91 8.73
CA MET A 651 -17.61 -5.63 8.90
C MET A 651 -16.75 -5.29 7.69
N ARG A 652 -16.56 -4.00 7.40
CA ARG A 652 -15.68 -3.55 6.31
C ARG A 652 -14.21 -3.75 6.67
N GLU A 653 -13.49 -4.64 5.99
CA GLU A 653 -12.09 -4.97 6.26
C GLU A 653 -11.10 -3.82 5.95
N SER A 654 -11.56 -2.76 5.29
CA SER A 654 -10.79 -1.55 5.10
C SER A 654 -10.52 -0.78 6.41
N PHE A 655 -11.26 -1.08 7.49
CA PHE A 655 -11.00 -0.57 8.83
C PHE A 655 -9.95 -1.45 9.52
N ARG A 656 -8.67 -1.10 9.33
CA ARG A 656 -7.56 -1.86 9.91
C ARG A 656 -7.29 -1.53 11.37
N TYR A 657 -7.58 -0.30 11.79
CA TYR A 657 -7.50 0.15 13.18
C TYR A 657 -8.86 0.05 13.83
N TYR A 658 -8.91 -0.32 15.12
CA TYR A 658 -10.16 -0.64 15.81
C TYR A 658 -11.13 0.54 15.93
N ARG A 659 -10.62 1.77 16.12
CA ARG A 659 -11.46 2.94 16.36
C ARG A 659 -12.26 3.31 15.11
N ASN A 660 -13.52 3.67 15.32
CA ASN A 660 -14.52 4.03 14.31
C ASN A 660 -15.00 2.85 13.41
N LEU A 661 -14.48 1.64 13.57
CA LEU A 661 -15.08 0.44 12.98
C LEU A 661 -16.43 0.15 13.60
N ASP A 662 -16.53 0.31 14.92
CA ASP A 662 -17.73 0.20 15.73
C ASP A 662 -18.83 1.17 15.30
N LEU A 663 -18.49 2.44 15.03
CA LEU A 663 -19.40 3.42 14.44
C LEU A 663 -19.94 2.92 13.10
N ASP A 664 -19.04 2.54 12.19
CA ASP A 664 -19.41 2.10 10.87
C ASP A 664 -20.34 0.88 10.89
N TYR A 665 -20.04 -0.08 11.72
CA TYR A 665 -20.85 -1.29 11.82
C TYR A 665 -22.22 -1.02 12.48
N SER A 666 -22.29 -0.17 13.48
CA SER A 666 -23.55 0.28 14.08
C SER A 666 -24.46 0.94 13.04
N PHE A 667 -23.91 1.78 12.17
CA PHE A 667 -24.68 2.43 11.11
C PHE A 667 -25.11 1.48 10.00
N GLN A 668 -24.36 0.38 9.73
CA GLN A 668 -24.83 -0.68 8.83
C GLN A 668 -26.10 -1.35 9.39
N PHE A 669 -26.18 -1.61 10.69
CA PHE A 669 -27.38 -2.13 11.33
C PHE A 669 -28.55 -1.12 11.28
N LYS A 670 -28.30 0.16 11.58
CA LYS A 670 -29.32 1.22 11.52
C LYS A 670 -29.87 1.41 10.09
N GLU A 671 -29.04 1.23 9.07
CA GLU A 671 -29.48 1.27 7.65
C GLU A 671 -30.47 0.16 7.32
N GLN A 672 -30.41 -0.98 8.00
CA GLN A 672 -31.38 -2.07 7.90
C GLN A 672 -32.60 -1.91 8.84
N GLY A 673 -32.71 -0.78 9.54
CA GLY A 673 -33.83 -0.45 10.42
C GLY A 673 -33.70 -0.95 11.87
N PHE A 674 -32.57 -1.52 12.23
CA PHE A 674 -32.31 -1.95 13.61
C PHE A 674 -31.97 -0.80 14.55
N SER A 675 -32.23 -0.98 15.84
CA SER A 675 -31.81 -0.11 16.93
C SER A 675 -30.55 -0.64 17.62
N ILE A 676 -29.81 0.28 18.24
CA ILE A 676 -28.59 0.02 19.02
C ILE A 676 -28.89 0.31 20.48
N ILE A 677 -28.71 -0.64 21.37
CA ILE A 677 -29.04 -0.51 22.79
C ILE A 677 -27.81 -0.70 23.67
N ALA A 678 -27.47 0.29 24.47
CA ALA A 678 -26.44 0.17 25.51
C ALA A 678 -27.07 -0.09 26.88
N ASP A 679 -26.45 -0.98 27.66
CA ASP A 679 -26.75 -1.19 29.07
C ASP A 679 -25.48 -1.09 29.93
N HIS A 680 -25.23 0.11 30.48
CA HIS A 680 -24.03 0.37 31.28
C HIS A 680 -24.04 -0.37 32.65
N THR A 681 -25.13 -1.06 32.99
CA THR A 681 -25.21 -1.89 34.18
C THR A 681 -24.83 -3.36 33.95
N LEU A 682 -24.40 -3.70 32.72
CA LEU A 682 -23.81 -5.01 32.47
C LEU A 682 -22.64 -5.25 33.44
N PRO A 683 -22.49 -6.49 33.97
CA PRO A 683 -21.46 -6.79 34.95
C PRO A 683 -20.06 -6.89 34.32
N MET A 684 -19.57 -5.77 33.83
CA MET A 684 -18.30 -5.62 33.13
C MET A 684 -17.53 -4.43 33.70
N GLU A 685 -16.22 -4.59 33.87
CA GLU A 685 -15.30 -3.54 34.26
C GLU A 685 -14.36 -3.23 33.09
N LEU A 686 -14.18 -1.94 32.78
CA LEU A 686 -13.29 -1.49 31.74
C LEU A 686 -11.92 -1.13 32.33
N HIS A 687 -10.88 -1.67 31.74
CA HIS A 687 -9.48 -1.35 32.01
C HIS A 687 -8.89 -0.51 30.88
N ASP A 688 -7.67 -0.01 31.07
CA ASP A 688 -6.95 0.74 30.05
C ASP A 688 -6.82 -0.06 28.75
N HIS A 689 -7.22 0.55 27.64
CA HIS A 689 -7.06 -0.03 26.32
C HIS A 689 -5.60 0.13 25.85
N ARG A 690 -4.79 -0.93 26.00
CA ARG A 690 -3.34 -0.89 25.71
C ARG A 690 -3.03 -0.52 24.27
N GLY A 691 -3.79 -1.01 23.30
CA GLY A 691 -3.62 -0.63 21.89
C GLY A 691 -3.83 0.87 21.62
N TRP A 692 -4.47 1.60 22.58
CA TRP A 692 -4.57 3.06 22.55
C TRP A 692 -3.44 3.73 23.30
N THR A 693 -3.16 3.30 24.53
CA THR A 693 -2.18 3.96 25.41
C THR A 693 -0.74 3.75 24.95
N ALA A 694 -0.45 2.68 24.23
CA ALA A 694 0.87 2.39 23.69
C ALA A 694 1.28 3.26 22.48
N LEU A 695 0.32 3.86 21.78
CA LEU A 695 0.57 4.73 20.64
C LEU A 695 0.82 6.17 21.10
N SER A 696 1.65 6.90 20.38
CA SER A 696 1.79 8.34 20.55
C SER A 696 0.49 9.08 20.18
N GLU A 697 0.29 10.28 20.70
CA GLU A 697 -0.91 11.09 20.41
C GLU A 697 -1.09 11.33 18.91
N GLY A 698 0.01 11.63 18.19
CA GLY A 698 -0.01 11.85 16.75
C GLY A 698 -0.43 10.61 15.95
N GLU A 699 0.07 9.43 16.31
CA GLU A 699 -0.31 8.16 15.67
C GLU A 699 -1.78 7.81 15.92
N ARG A 700 -2.24 7.98 17.17
CA ARG A 700 -3.65 7.77 17.53
C ARG A 700 -4.58 8.63 16.69
N ASP A 701 -4.24 9.91 16.56
CA ASP A 701 -5.01 10.88 15.79
C ASP A 701 -5.00 10.56 14.29
N GLU A 702 -3.88 10.14 13.73
CA GLU A 702 -3.79 9.78 12.32
C GLU A 702 -4.65 8.56 11.99
N LEU A 703 -4.51 7.48 12.78
CA LEU A 703 -5.27 6.24 12.57
C LEU A 703 -6.78 6.45 12.77
N SER A 704 -7.16 7.23 13.79
CA SER A 704 -8.55 7.57 14.06
C SER A 704 -9.15 8.40 12.93
N ARG A 705 -8.44 9.42 12.42
CA ARG A 705 -8.88 10.26 11.30
C ARG A 705 -9.05 9.47 10.00
N LYS A 706 -8.12 8.56 9.68
CA LYS A 706 -8.23 7.69 8.50
C LYS A 706 -9.52 6.89 8.53
N ASN A 707 -9.85 6.28 9.66
CA ASN A 707 -11.08 5.51 9.82
C ASN A 707 -12.33 6.40 9.87
N TYR A 708 -12.25 7.55 10.53
CA TYR A 708 -13.36 8.50 10.57
C TYR A 708 -13.70 9.08 9.20
N GLY A 709 -12.68 9.36 8.38
CA GLY A 709 -12.88 9.74 6.98
C GLY A 709 -13.60 8.66 6.16
N ARG A 710 -13.29 7.35 6.42
CA ARG A 710 -14.02 6.23 5.79
C ARG A 710 -15.47 6.14 6.24
N PHE A 711 -15.73 6.38 7.53
CA PHE A 711 -17.06 6.46 8.09
C PHE A 711 -17.87 7.61 7.45
N LEU A 712 -17.35 8.83 7.47
CA LEU A 712 -18.01 10.00 6.89
C LEU A 712 -18.26 9.85 5.39
N LYS A 713 -17.34 9.23 4.65
CA LYS A 713 -17.54 9.00 3.20
C LYS A 713 -18.82 8.22 2.89
N LYS A 714 -19.21 7.28 3.76
CA LYS A 714 -20.46 6.50 3.57
C LYS A 714 -21.66 7.15 4.23
N TRP A 715 -21.49 7.73 5.42
CA TRP A 715 -22.59 8.07 6.29
C TRP A 715 -22.88 9.58 6.40
N ARG A 716 -22.01 10.45 5.89
CA ARG A 716 -22.24 11.91 5.90
C ARG A 716 -23.58 12.24 5.25
N GLY A 717 -24.44 12.94 5.98
CA GLY A 717 -25.79 13.29 5.52
C GLY A 717 -26.90 12.27 5.83
N ARG A 718 -26.55 11.09 6.42
CA ARG A 718 -27.53 10.09 6.86
C ARG A 718 -28.06 10.41 8.28
N THR A 719 -28.43 11.67 8.49
CA THR A 719 -29.05 12.12 9.76
C THR A 719 -30.42 11.49 10.02
N ASP A 720 -31.05 10.93 8.97
CA ASP A 720 -32.27 10.11 9.08
C ASP A 720 -32.09 8.86 9.95
N LEU A 721 -30.85 8.42 10.17
CA LEU A 721 -30.53 7.26 11.01
C LEU A 721 -30.34 7.63 12.49
N LEU A 722 -30.30 8.91 12.85
CA LEU A 722 -30.03 9.35 14.23
C LEU A 722 -31.23 9.13 15.16
N VAL A 723 -30.94 8.85 16.44
CA VAL A 723 -31.97 8.67 17.47
C VAL A 723 -32.75 9.96 17.68
N SER A 724 -32.11 11.11 17.62
CA SER A 724 -32.74 12.42 17.78
C SER A 724 -33.76 12.77 16.69
N ASN A 725 -33.72 12.10 15.54
CA ASN A 725 -34.59 12.36 14.39
C ASN A 725 -35.68 11.27 14.19
N LYS A 726 -35.79 10.34 15.12
CA LYS A 726 -36.87 9.35 15.22
C LYS A 726 -37.77 9.72 16.38
#